data_b51df109d52bbc226b188036e30afb14
#
_entry.id   b51df109d52bbc226b188036e30afb14
#
_cell.length_a   1.000
_cell.length_b   1.000
_cell.length_c   1.000
_cell.angle_alpha   90.00
_cell.angle_beta   90.00
_cell.angle_gamma   90.00
#
_symmetry.space_group_name_H-M   'P 1'
#
loop_
_entity.id
_entity.type
_entity.pdbx_description
1 polymer ?
#
loop_
_entity_poly.entity_id
_entity_poly.type
_entity_poly.pdbx_seq_one_letter_code
_entity_poly.pdbx_strand_id
1 'polypeptide(L)'
;MKNIIVALLAFTATLKLPAQTVITVDASRIEGSVPELIYGAGAEDVNHEIYGGLYDQRIFGESFEEPAFSSVSGFASYDTPWFVEDGVLRLDTDGFGKIVWQERSLNDASVEVDMRVDGASAIAGFIINVSGAADGADAFNGYEVSVNAAERRLVVGKHENNWQPVAEVPLTVSPEEWNRLRVDFDGGRLSVFLNGDRIYDYEDTSNPLEGGYVGLRSYGGSASFRNLQVDGSKIEFRAMADDVENFRRYDDCWTVENNVMKTYTSAFAKAVYQSRDMQEGSVEADVRMDGERSISGFIIDVSDADDGADAFRGYEISLDADDHTLVIGKHDHDWQPIENVQLSFDSSDWNRLRVDFSGNTFSVWLNGKNVYEYVDEHSPLMKGKVGLRTFDGPASFRNISLNGETVALRSVPTGVSGMWMPVGDGVYTHDGTQAFNGTYSQKVSGSEDDGICNFGLNKWGIGITAGERMSGYVYLKGDAETAYVALQSADGRVEYCRNEISGLGTEWKQFDFGMTPDATDNNARFVVALGGVGSMWVDMAVLHTESYPYRADLTQDFINERLTFLRYGGTMINAPEYRVKNMMGPRDKRPPYKGHWYRYSTNGFGIIELVDFARKIGTEPAFSINIEDNPQDVLALLEELKPYGVKYIEIGNEENIGDESFAAYEHYVERFLAFYNAIRPIYPELQFINAAWWRQDKPELMEYVFRALDGKAALWDYHPWTDEADQARAVETELKTMRSMFLGWNPQTTMKCAILEENGNTHNMHRALSHAIVLNAVRRMDGFVQLDSPANALQPYLQNDNGWNQGQIFFNSHMSWCQPPYYAQQMAASHHQPLLIRSACRNRNINMTATRSEDGRTVVMHIVNTSSADIPVEIDMRNAGKTVNIRRLSLYGDLTDTNTPHEPEKIVPRESKPDGMRMTLEARSYTVLEVSCDVLDDIRAITSDDGGDSVYYNVSGQRVSSPQRGIYIKEDGRKVIM
;
A
#
# COMPACT_ATOMS: atom_id res chain seq x y z
N MET A 1 -52.19 -68.94 7.42
CA MET A 1 -52.12 -68.52 8.81
C MET A 1 -50.65 -68.35 9.18
N LYS A 2 -50.13 -67.22 9.12
CA LYS A 2 -48.82 -66.85 9.71
C LYS A 2 -48.94 -65.38 10.13
N ASN A 3 -48.86 -65.18 11.41
CA ASN A 3 -48.90 -63.88 12.02
C ASN A 3 -47.58 -63.12 11.75
N ILE A 4 -47.69 -61.93 11.23
CA ILE A 4 -46.58 -60.99 11.12
C ILE A 4 -46.78 -59.96 12.23
N ILE A 5 -45.85 -59.96 13.20
CA ILE A 5 -45.75 -58.98 14.25
C ILE A 5 -44.89 -57.86 13.65
N VAL A 6 -45.44 -56.63 13.48
CA VAL A 6 -44.73 -55.44 13.13
C VAL A 6 -44.28 -54.76 14.42
N ALA A 7 -42.96 -54.76 14.67
CA ALA A 7 -42.34 -54.01 15.76
C ALA A 7 -42.11 -52.53 15.30
N LEU A 8 -42.83 -51.59 15.89
CA LEU A 8 -42.65 -50.17 15.75
C LEU A 8 -41.39 -49.73 16.57
N LEU A 9 -40.27 -49.53 15.97
CA LEU A 9 -39.12 -48.88 16.59
C LEU A 9 -39.38 -47.37 16.59
N ALA A 10 -39.74 -46.79 17.71
CA ALA A 10 -39.78 -45.37 17.97
C ALA A 10 -38.35 -44.84 18.06
N PHE A 11 -37.84 -44.19 17.04
CA PHE A 11 -36.64 -43.38 17.12
C PHE A 11 -36.96 -42.08 17.88
N THR A 12 -36.67 -42.04 19.18
CA THR A 12 -36.58 -40.78 19.93
C THR A 12 -35.29 -40.07 19.50
N ALA A 13 -35.38 -39.19 18.50
CA ALA A 13 -34.36 -38.21 18.25
C ALA A 13 -34.32 -37.25 19.50
N THR A 14 -33.45 -37.50 20.42
CA THR A 14 -33.06 -36.47 21.43
C THR A 14 -32.40 -35.35 20.67
N LEU A 15 -33.15 -34.28 20.39
CA LEU A 15 -32.60 -32.99 20.07
C LEU A 15 -31.69 -32.60 21.23
N LYS A 16 -30.39 -32.83 21.13
CA LYS A 16 -29.40 -32.19 22.00
C LYS A 16 -29.50 -30.71 21.67
N LEU A 17 -30.24 -29.94 22.48
CA LEU A 17 -30.07 -28.51 22.53
C LEU A 17 -28.57 -28.25 22.72
N PRO A 18 -27.92 -27.42 21.90
CA PRO A 18 -26.53 -27.10 22.12
C PRO A 18 -26.40 -26.57 23.56
N ALA A 19 -25.41 -27.10 24.31
CA ALA A 19 -25.18 -26.66 25.68
C ALA A 19 -24.92 -25.16 25.64
N GLN A 20 -25.74 -24.37 26.35
CA GLN A 20 -25.61 -22.92 26.39
C GLN A 20 -24.19 -22.55 26.83
N THR A 21 -23.51 -21.71 26.03
CA THR A 21 -22.16 -21.25 26.38
C THR A 21 -22.27 -20.24 27.51
N VAL A 22 -21.58 -20.48 28.62
CA VAL A 22 -21.55 -19.59 29.79
C VAL A 22 -20.23 -18.81 29.77
N ILE A 23 -20.35 -17.47 29.85
CA ILE A 23 -19.26 -16.53 30.05
C ILE A 23 -19.34 -16.11 31.53
N THR A 24 -18.28 -16.35 32.30
CA THR A 24 -18.22 -15.91 33.70
C THR A 24 -17.32 -14.70 33.85
N VAL A 25 -17.80 -13.64 34.50
CA VAL A 25 -17.05 -12.40 34.77
C VAL A 25 -17.16 -12.10 36.28
N ASP A 26 -16.02 -11.92 36.95
CA ASP A 26 -15.95 -11.54 38.36
C ASP A 26 -15.44 -10.10 38.50
N ALA A 27 -16.36 -9.14 38.68
CA ALA A 27 -16.07 -7.72 38.71
C ALA A 27 -15.22 -7.29 39.94
N SER A 28 -15.16 -8.10 41.00
CA SER A 28 -14.34 -7.78 42.18
C SER A 28 -12.88 -8.21 42.07
N ARG A 29 -12.58 -9.12 41.12
CA ARG A 29 -11.26 -9.72 40.98
C ARG A 29 -10.45 -9.04 39.88
N ILE A 30 -9.64 -8.06 40.30
CA ILE A 30 -8.68 -7.39 39.41
C ILE A 30 -7.51 -8.36 39.16
N GLU A 31 -7.16 -8.58 37.88
CA GLU A 31 -6.06 -9.44 37.45
C GLU A 31 -4.90 -8.63 36.86
N GLY A 32 -5.12 -7.33 36.53
CA GLY A 32 -4.07 -6.47 36.04
C GLY A 32 -4.56 -5.08 35.63
N SER A 33 -3.66 -4.31 35.04
CA SER A 33 -3.91 -2.99 34.44
C SER A 33 -3.89 -3.05 32.91
N VAL A 34 -4.67 -2.20 32.29
CA VAL A 34 -4.72 -2.02 30.82
C VAL A 34 -4.19 -0.64 30.47
N PRO A 35 -3.07 -0.53 29.75
CA PRO A 35 -2.54 0.76 29.32
C PRO A 35 -3.49 1.51 28.36
N GLU A 36 -3.43 2.83 28.37
CA GLU A 36 -4.25 3.67 27.49
C GLU A 36 -3.75 3.70 26.04
N LEU A 37 -2.43 3.56 25.83
CA LEU A 37 -1.81 3.74 24.51
C LEU A 37 -1.74 2.44 23.67
N ILE A 38 -2.67 1.51 23.90
CA ILE A 38 -2.78 0.27 23.13
C ILE A 38 -3.79 0.36 21.97
N TYR A 39 -4.21 1.53 21.60
CA TYR A 39 -5.13 1.78 20.50
C TYR A 39 -4.46 2.75 19.51
N GLY A 40 -3.38 2.29 18.91
CA GLY A 40 -2.57 3.07 18.00
C GLY A 40 -2.80 2.74 16.54
N ALA A 41 -2.09 3.46 15.68
CA ALA A 41 -1.94 3.14 14.27
C ALA A 41 -0.53 3.49 13.79
N GLY A 42 -0.02 2.75 12.81
CA GLY A 42 1.23 3.05 12.12
C GLY A 42 0.98 3.96 10.90
N ALA A 43 1.82 4.96 10.71
CA ALA A 43 1.83 5.80 9.52
C ALA A 43 3.18 5.62 8.81
N GLU A 44 3.14 5.00 7.65
CA GLU A 44 4.28 4.76 6.76
C GLU A 44 3.85 5.03 5.33
N ASP A 45 4.75 5.50 4.47
CA ASP A 45 4.48 5.80 3.07
C ASP A 45 4.88 4.61 2.17
N VAL A 46 4.16 3.50 2.30
CA VAL A 46 4.42 2.25 1.55
C VAL A 46 3.87 2.33 0.14
N ASN A 47 2.62 2.78 -0.02
CA ASN A 47 1.90 2.89 -1.29
C ASN A 47 1.37 4.32 -1.52
N HIS A 48 2.12 5.35 -1.10
CA HIS A 48 1.70 6.76 -1.12
C HIS A 48 0.54 7.08 -0.16
N GLU A 49 0.58 6.51 1.03
CA GLU A 49 -0.38 6.80 2.10
C GLU A 49 -0.26 8.22 2.63
N ILE A 50 0.97 8.76 2.62
CA ILE A 50 1.28 10.12 3.09
C ILE A 50 1.20 11.10 1.94
N TYR A 51 2.01 10.91 0.90
CA TYR A 51 2.04 11.74 -0.29
C TYR A 51 0.89 11.39 -1.23
N GLY A 52 -0.06 12.30 -1.40
CA GLY A 52 -1.32 12.07 -2.12
C GLY A 52 -2.47 11.59 -1.20
N GLY A 53 -2.14 11.16 0.04
CA GLY A 53 -3.06 10.78 1.10
C GLY A 53 -3.17 11.84 2.19
N LEU A 54 -2.56 11.57 3.36
CA LEU A 54 -2.67 12.45 4.54
C LEU A 54 -2.15 13.87 4.28
N TYR A 55 -1.05 13.99 3.57
CA TYR A 55 -0.49 15.28 3.15
C TYR A 55 -1.35 15.88 2.03
N ASP A 56 -2.01 17.00 2.30
CA ASP A 56 -2.95 17.64 1.37
C ASP A 56 -2.23 18.35 0.21
N GLN A 57 -1.27 17.68 -0.40
CA GLN A 57 -0.62 18.06 -1.66
C GLN A 57 -1.28 17.28 -2.79
N ARG A 58 -1.95 18.00 -3.72
CA ARG A 58 -2.74 17.39 -4.79
C ARG A 58 -1.93 17.09 -6.05
N ILE A 59 -0.72 17.67 -6.17
CA ILE A 59 0.21 17.40 -7.26
C ILE A 59 1.10 16.24 -6.85
N PHE A 60 1.23 15.26 -7.71
CA PHE A 60 2.15 14.15 -7.55
C PHE A 60 3.32 14.30 -8.52
N GLY A 61 4.56 14.14 -8.05
CA GLY A 61 5.76 14.47 -8.82
C GLY A 61 6.03 15.98 -8.92
N GLU A 62 5.90 16.69 -7.79
CA GLU A 62 6.01 18.15 -7.69
C GLU A 62 7.39 18.70 -8.03
N SER A 63 8.46 17.90 -7.84
CA SER A 63 9.85 18.28 -8.10
C SER A 63 10.44 17.69 -9.40
N PHE A 64 9.64 17.04 -10.21
CA PHE A 64 10.01 16.52 -11.54
C PHE A 64 11.18 15.53 -11.56
N GLU A 65 11.41 14.79 -10.49
CA GLU A 65 12.51 13.82 -10.38
C GLU A 65 12.26 12.52 -11.15
N GLU A 66 11.00 12.19 -11.44
CA GLU A 66 10.62 11.00 -12.18
C GLU A 66 11.08 11.11 -13.65
N PRO A 67 11.68 10.03 -14.21
CA PRO A 67 12.15 10.05 -15.58
C PRO A 67 11.01 10.29 -16.56
N ALA A 68 11.32 10.92 -17.69
CA ALA A 68 10.38 11.12 -18.77
C ALA A 68 9.88 9.77 -19.31
N PHE A 69 8.59 9.70 -19.69
CA PHE A 69 8.02 8.53 -20.34
C PHE A 69 8.77 8.16 -21.59
N SER A 70 9.26 6.91 -21.66
CA SER A 70 9.85 6.37 -22.89
C SER A 70 9.87 4.85 -22.84
N SER A 71 9.56 4.22 -23.97
CA SER A 71 9.89 2.84 -24.26
C SER A 71 11.03 2.76 -25.27
N VAL A 72 11.48 1.55 -25.58
CA VAL A 72 12.56 1.33 -26.54
C VAL A 72 11.99 0.71 -27.81
N SER A 73 12.14 1.38 -28.93
CA SER A 73 11.57 0.95 -30.22
C SER A 73 11.97 -0.47 -30.58
N GLY A 74 11.00 -1.34 -30.85
CA GLY A 74 11.21 -2.74 -31.23
C GLY A 74 11.51 -3.68 -30.07
N PHE A 75 11.40 -3.21 -28.80
CA PHE A 75 11.64 -4.00 -27.59
C PHE A 75 10.42 -3.98 -26.67
N ALA A 76 10.18 -5.12 -25.99
CA ALA A 76 9.27 -5.19 -24.85
C ALA A 76 10.07 -5.19 -23.55
N SER A 77 9.69 -4.32 -22.61
CA SER A 77 10.30 -4.21 -21.28
C SER A 77 9.44 -4.93 -20.24
N TYR A 78 10.09 -5.53 -19.27
CA TYR A 78 9.45 -6.22 -18.14
C TYR A 78 10.14 -5.82 -16.84
N ASP A 79 9.37 -5.74 -15.76
CA ASP A 79 9.83 -5.36 -14.42
C ASP A 79 10.22 -3.86 -14.37
N THR A 80 11.46 -3.51 -14.06
CA THR A 80 11.91 -2.13 -14.02
C THR A 80 11.99 -1.52 -15.43
N PRO A 81 11.48 -0.29 -15.65
CA PRO A 81 11.56 0.40 -16.94
C PRO A 81 13.00 0.65 -17.41
N TRP A 82 13.23 0.44 -18.70
CA TRP A 82 14.45 0.77 -19.40
C TRP A 82 14.34 2.12 -20.08
N PHE A 83 15.43 2.85 -20.20
CA PHE A 83 15.45 4.12 -20.89
C PHE A 83 16.68 4.26 -21.80
N VAL A 84 16.60 5.15 -22.78
CA VAL A 84 17.68 5.40 -23.73
C VAL A 84 18.18 6.84 -23.58
N GLU A 85 19.47 7.00 -23.34
CA GLU A 85 20.15 8.29 -23.24
C GLU A 85 21.39 8.26 -24.14
N ASP A 86 21.49 9.18 -25.09
CA ASP A 86 22.59 9.28 -26.07
C ASP A 86 22.92 7.95 -26.81
N GLY A 87 21.90 7.17 -27.14
CA GLY A 87 22.04 5.87 -27.80
C GLY A 87 22.56 4.74 -26.90
N VAL A 88 22.61 4.98 -25.60
CA VAL A 88 22.90 3.99 -24.57
C VAL A 88 21.60 3.56 -23.92
N LEU A 89 21.30 2.28 -23.95
CA LEU A 89 20.20 1.66 -23.22
C LEU A 89 20.63 1.46 -21.76
N ARG A 90 19.84 1.92 -20.82
CA ARG A 90 20.12 1.86 -19.38
C ARG A 90 18.97 1.26 -18.60
N LEU A 91 19.34 0.48 -17.60
CA LEU A 91 18.48 0.09 -16.50
C LEU A 91 19.08 0.68 -15.23
N ASP A 92 18.29 1.46 -14.50
CA ASP A 92 18.71 2.01 -13.21
C ASP A 92 17.79 1.47 -12.10
N THR A 93 18.28 0.46 -11.39
CA THR A 93 17.52 -0.30 -10.39
C THR A 93 18.45 -0.91 -9.33
N ASP A 94 17.90 -1.18 -8.15
CA ASP A 94 18.52 -2.07 -7.15
C ASP A 94 17.93 -3.49 -7.23
N GLY A 95 16.84 -3.68 -8.00
CA GLY A 95 16.13 -4.93 -8.24
C GLY A 95 16.59 -5.62 -9.53
N PHE A 96 15.67 -5.77 -10.46
CA PHE A 96 15.91 -6.46 -11.74
C PHE A 96 15.05 -5.87 -12.85
N GLY A 97 15.44 -6.17 -14.09
CA GLY A 97 14.63 -5.86 -15.26
C GLY A 97 15.15 -6.62 -16.46
N LYS A 98 14.26 -6.95 -17.38
CA LYS A 98 14.57 -7.53 -18.68
C LYS A 98 13.91 -6.75 -19.80
N ILE A 99 14.58 -6.73 -20.95
CA ILE A 99 14.07 -6.13 -22.17
C ILE A 99 14.34 -7.07 -23.34
N VAL A 100 13.33 -7.38 -24.13
CA VAL A 100 13.36 -8.42 -25.17
C VAL A 100 13.06 -7.80 -26.53
N TRP A 101 13.98 -8.03 -27.48
CA TRP A 101 13.82 -7.57 -28.87
C TRP A 101 12.75 -8.39 -29.60
N GLN A 102 11.71 -7.72 -30.12
CA GLN A 102 10.48 -8.35 -30.62
C GLN A 102 10.40 -8.50 -32.13
N GLU A 103 11.37 -7.93 -32.91
CA GLU A 103 11.22 -7.90 -34.37
C GLU A 103 11.26 -9.27 -35.03
N ARG A 104 12.01 -10.23 -34.50
CA ARG A 104 12.02 -11.62 -34.99
C ARG A 104 12.49 -12.63 -33.95
N SER A 105 11.91 -13.81 -34.00
CA SER A 105 12.42 -15.00 -33.29
C SER A 105 13.63 -15.58 -34.06
N LEU A 106 14.63 -16.07 -33.31
CA LEU A 106 15.88 -16.60 -33.79
C LEU A 106 16.09 -18.03 -33.30
N ASN A 107 16.62 -18.93 -34.13
CA ASN A 107 17.00 -20.26 -33.70
C ASN A 107 18.55 -20.40 -33.71
N ASP A 108 19.19 -19.73 -34.64
CA ASP A 108 20.66 -19.63 -34.80
C ASP A 108 21.01 -18.17 -35.10
N ALA A 109 21.96 -17.61 -34.38
CA ALA A 109 22.48 -16.25 -34.60
C ALA A 109 23.79 -15.98 -33.85
N SER A 110 24.40 -14.86 -34.22
CA SER A 110 25.47 -14.21 -33.45
C SER A 110 24.98 -12.89 -32.92
N VAL A 111 24.92 -12.73 -31.58
CA VAL A 111 24.54 -11.48 -30.93
C VAL A 111 25.71 -10.90 -30.18
N GLU A 112 25.94 -9.60 -30.30
CA GLU A 112 26.97 -8.91 -29.52
C GLU A 112 26.52 -7.53 -29.07
N VAL A 113 27.01 -7.11 -27.89
CA VAL A 113 26.69 -5.81 -27.27
C VAL A 113 27.91 -5.30 -26.50
N ASP A 114 28.13 -3.99 -26.48
CA ASP A 114 28.98 -3.37 -25.47
C ASP A 114 28.16 -3.20 -24.20
N MET A 115 28.61 -3.77 -23.11
CA MET A 115 27.94 -3.72 -21.82
C MET A 115 28.84 -3.17 -20.73
N ARG A 116 28.25 -2.54 -19.74
CA ARG A 116 28.88 -2.08 -18.50
C ARG A 116 27.93 -2.34 -17.35
N VAL A 117 28.45 -2.90 -16.27
CA VAL A 117 27.70 -3.12 -15.05
C VAL A 117 27.89 -1.90 -14.14
N ASP A 118 26.84 -1.16 -13.85
CA ASP A 118 26.88 0.10 -13.10
C ASP A 118 26.64 -0.11 -11.59
N GLY A 119 26.02 -1.22 -11.17
CA GLY A 119 25.81 -1.63 -9.78
C GLY A 119 26.84 -2.64 -9.29
N ALA A 120 27.39 -2.44 -8.10
CA ALA A 120 28.45 -3.30 -7.53
C ALA A 120 28.01 -4.78 -7.32
N SER A 121 26.72 -5.04 -7.14
CA SER A 121 26.12 -6.38 -6.99
C SER A 121 25.40 -6.87 -8.23
N ALA A 122 25.34 -6.09 -9.31
CA ALA A 122 24.54 -6.43 -10.48
C ALA A 122 25.11 -7.61 -11.27
N ILE A 123 24.20 -8.39 -11.85
CA ILE A 123 24.44 -9.48 -12.80
C ILE A 123 23.73 -9.10 -14.10
N ALA A 124 24.47 -8.79 -15.17
CA ALA A 124 23.89 -8.25 -16.39
C ALA A 124 24.47 -8.88 -17.65
N GLY A 125 23.62 -9.04 -18.70
CA GLY A 125 24.03 -9.61 -19.97
C GLY A 125 22.87 -9.96 -20.89
N PHE A 126 23.09 -11.01 -21.71
CA PHE A 126 22.09 -11.52 -22.64
C PHE A 126 21.14 -12.55 -22.04
N ILE A 127 19.91 -12.52 -22.49
CA ILE A 127 18.97 -13.64 -22.44
C ILE A 127 18.64 -14.07 -23.88
N ILE A 128 18.70 -15.38 -24.15
CA ILE A 128 18.68 -15.96 -25.51
C ILE A 128 17.64 -17.06 -25.60
N ASN A 129 17.00 -17.22 -26.76
CA ASN A 129 15.89 -18.14 -26.98
C ASN A 129 14.72 -17.86 -26.01
N VAL A 130 14.43 -16.59 -25.76
CA VAL A 130 13.42 -16.15 -24.80
C VAL A 130 12.03 -16.45 -25.33
N SER A 131 11.22 -17.08 -24.48
CA SER A 131 9.78 -17.29 -24.70
C SER A 131 9.01 -17.15 -23.41
N GLY A 132 7.73 -16.74 -23.47
CA GLY A 132 6.87 -16.59 -22.30
C GLY A 132 7.38 -15.56 -21.28
N ALA A 133 8.04 -14.49 -21.75
CA ALA A 133 8.51 -13.44 -20.86
C ALA A 133 7.32 -12.70 -20.22
N ALA A 134 7.40 -12.51 -18.89
CA ALA A 134 6.44 -11.79 -18.07
C ALA A 134 7.18 -11.09 -16.92
N ASP A 135 6.48 -10.27 -16.14
CA ASP A 135 7.05 -9.67 -14.93
C ASP A 135 7.41 -10.74 -13.89
N GLY A 136 8.51 -10.51 -13.19
CA GLY A 136 9.13 -11.45 -12.26
C GLY A 136 10.56 -11.84 -12.67
N ALA A 137 11.51 -11.87 -11.74
CA ALA A 137 12.94 -12.04 -12.01
C ALA A 137 13.28 -13.19 -12.96
N ASP A 138 12.62 -14.32 -12.79
CA ASP A 138 12.85 -15.56 -13.55
C ASP A 138 11.63 -15.95 -14.43
N ALA A 139 10.68 -15.03 -14.62
CA ALA A 139 9.45 -15.29 -15.36
C ALA A 139 9.66 -15.30 -16.88
N PHE A 140 10.39 -16.28 -17.38
CA PHE A 140 10.61 -16.58 -18.80
C PHE A 140 11.27 -17.95 -18.98
N ASN A 141 11.23 -18.47 -20.21
CA ASN A 141 12.12 -19.56 -20.64
C ASN A 141 13.22 -18.97 -21.50
N GLY A 142 14.47 -19.40 -21.30
CA GLY A 142 15.62 -18.89 -22.06
C GLY A 142 16.96 -19.29 -21.45
N TYR A 143 18.04 -19.01 -22.17
CA TYR A 143 19.41 -19.10 -21.62
C TYR A 143 19.88 -17.72 -21.22
N GLU A 144 20.53 -17.60 -20.06
CA GLU A 144 21.19 -16.39 -19.61
C GLU A 144 22.70 -16.51 -19.73
N VAL A 145 23.34 -15.46 -20.27
CA VAL A 145 24.78 -15.26 -20.33
C VAL A 145 25.08 -13.85 -19.81
N SER A 146 25.49 -13.78 -18.55
CA SER A 146 25.63 -12.51 -17.83
C SER A 146 26.98 -12.40 -17.12
N VAL A 147 27.39 -11.16 -16.81
CA VAL A 147 28.59 -10.85 -16.01
C VAL A 147 28.12 -10.46 -14.60
N ASN A 148 28.60 -11.19 -13.59
CA ASN A 148 28.43 -10.88 -12.17
C ASN A 148 29.56 -9.94 -11.73
N ALA A 149 29.19 -8.68 -11.35
CA ALA A 149 30.18 -7.67 -10.97
C ALA A 149 30.84 -7.98 -9.62
N ALA A 150 30.07 -8.40 -8.62
CA ALA A 150 30.57 -8.67 -7.27
C ALA A 150 31.62 -9.78 -7.25
N GLU A 151 31.38 -10.87 -8.00
CA GLU A 151 32.25 -12.04 -8.02
C GLU A 151 33.25 -12.02 -9.17
N ARG A 152 33.14 -11.08 -10.11
CA ARG A 152 33.93 -11.01 -11.34
C ARG A 152 33.91 -12.33 -12.11
N ARG A 153 32.73 -12.82 -12.43
CA ARG A 153 32.49 -14.07 -13.13
C ARG A 153 31.52 -13.88 -14.29
N LEU A 154 31.74 -14.67 -15.37
CA LEU A 154 30.66 -14.93 -16.31
C LEU A 154 29.74 -15.97 -15.67
N VAL A 155 28.45 -15.71 -15.69
CA VAL A 155 27.39 -16.61 -15.23
C VAL A 155 26.64 -17.10 -16.46
N VAL A 156 26.50 -18.44 -16.58
CA VAL A 156 25.69 -19.07 -17.62
C VAL A 156 24.67 -19.97 -16.96
N GLY A 157 23.44 -19.86 -17.39
CA GLY A 157 22.35 -20.68 -16.86
C GLY A 157 21.13 -20.70 -17.76
N LYS A 158 20.11 -21.39 -17.31
CA LYS A 158 18.84 -21.59 -18.00
C LYS A 158 17.68 -21.16 -17.11
N HIS A 159 16.68 -20.54 -17.70
CA HIS A 159 15.40 -20.25 -17.07
C HIS A 159 14.31 -21.13 -17.69
N GLU A 160 13.51 -21.75 -16.86
CA GLU A 160 12.25 -22.41 -17.17
C GLU A 160 11.21 -21.94 -16.12
N ASN A 161 10.94 -20.63 -16.11
CA ASN A 161 10.25 -19.90 -15.04
C ASN A 161 10.90 -20.06 -13.64
N ASN A 162 12.17 -20.44 -13.61
CA ASN A 162 13.03 -20.53 -12.44
C ASN A 162 14.49 -20.63 -12.90
N TRP A 163 15.42 -20.06 -12.10
CA TRP A 163 16.84 -20.08 -12.39
C TRP A 163 17.47 -21.47 -12.21
N GLN A 164 18.23 -21.92 -13.21
CA GLN A 164 18.99 -23.16 -13.21
C GLN A 164 20.45 -22.85 -13.60
N PRO A 165 21.41 -22.79 -12.63
CA PRO A 165 22.80 -22.48 -12.93
C PRO A 165 23.45 -23.59 -13.75
N VAL A 166 24.23 -23.20 -14.75
CA VAL A 166 25.04 -24.11 -15.62
C VAL A 166 26.50 -23.96 -15.33
N ALA A 167 27.05 -22.76 -15.36
CA ALA A 167 28.48 -22.52 -15.14
C ALA A 167 28.77 -21.11 -14.63
N GLU A 168 29.90 -21.00 -13.92
CA GLU A 168 30.53 -19.74 -13.54
C GLU A 168 31.99 -19.73 -13.96
N VAL A 169 32.42 -18.75 -14.78
CA VAL A 169 33.77 -18.66 -15.32
C VAL A 169 34.46 -17.40 -14.79
N PRO A 170 35.60 -17.49 -14.09
CA PRO A 170 36.30 -16.31 -13.58
C PRO A 170 36.71 -15.35 -14.70
N LEU A 171 36.52 -14.06 -14.51
CA LEU A 171 36.87 -13.00 -15.44
C LEU A 171 38.09 -12.21 -14.95
N THR A 172 38.91 -11.74 -15.91
CA THR A 172 40.06 -10.87 -15.66
C THR A 172 39.78 -9.39 -15.98
N VAL A 173 38.63 -9.11 -16.61
CA VAL A 173 38.21 -7.77 -16.99
C VAL A 173 37.49 -7.09 -15.82
N SER A 174 37.43 -5.75 -15.84
CA SER A 174 36.61 -4.95 -14.92
C SER A 174 35.19 -4.89 -15.46
N PRO A 175 34.15 -5.38 -14.73
CA PRO A 175 32.77 -5.27 -15.16
C PRO A 175 32.27 -3.82 -15.24
N GLU A 176 32.86 -2.89 -14.48
CA GLU A 176 32.53 -1.46 -14.43
C GLU A 176 33.04 -0.69 -15.66
N GLU A 177 33.88 -1.33 -16.50
CA GLU A 177 34.31 -0.79 -17.77
C GLU A 177 33.47 -1.36 -18.91
N TRP A 178 33.48 -0.68 -20.08
CA TRP A 178 32.80 -1.19 -21.26
C TRP A 178 33.49 -2.45 -21.78
N ASN A 179 32.72 -3.53 -21.79
CA ASN A 179 33.16 -4.83 -22.30
C ASN A 179 32.27 -5.27 -23.47
N ARG A 180 32.82 -5.89 -24.49
CA ARG A 180 32.07 -6.46 -25.60
C ARG A 180 31.75 -7.92 -25.31
N LEU A 181 30.49 -8.21 -25.02
CA LEU A 181 29.96 -9.56 -24.87
C LEU A 181 29.36 -10.01 -26.19
N ARG A 182 29.79 -11.21 -26.71
CA ARG A 182 29.20 -11.86 -27.87
C ARG A 182 28.81 -13.28 -27.53
N VAL A 183 27.65 -13.68 -28.03
CA VAL A 183 27.19 -15.07 -27.95
C VAL A 183 26.76 -15.53 -29.33
N ASP A 184 27.45 -16.59 -29.81
CA ASP A 184 27.03 -17.33 -30.99
C ASP A 184 26.20 -18.52 -30.52
N PHE A 185 25.02 -18.72 -31.07
CA PHE A 185 24.11 -19.79 -30.64
C PHE A 185 23.47 -20.49 -31.82
N ASP A 186 23.18 -21.80 -31.64
CA ASP A 186 22.42 -22.66 -32.53
C ASP A 186 21.58 -23.60 -31.66
N GLY A 187 20.29 -23.26 -31.50
CA GLY A 187 19.42 -23.92 -30.54
C GLY A 187 19.98 -23.87 -29.11
N GLY A 188 20.20 -25.06 -28.51
CA GLY A 188 20.78 -25.22 -27.19
C GLY A 188 22.34 -25.16 -27.12
N ARG A 189 23.02 -24.79 -28.20
CA ARG A 189 24.49 -24.63 -28.22
C ARG A 189 24.84 -23.15 -28.13
N LEU A 190 25.73 -22.81 -27.19
CA LEU A 190 26.20 -21.45 -26.97
C LEU A 190 27.71 -21.41 -27.01
N SER A 191 28.31 -20.45 -27.76
CA SER A 191 29.72 -20.08 -27.68
C SER A 191 29.86 -18.65 -27.23
N VAL A 192 30.50 -18.40 -26.08
CA VAL A 192 30.58 -17.09 -25.43
C VAL A 192 31.96 -16.47 -25.62
N PHE A 193 31.96 -15.21 -26.05
CA PHE A 193 33.16 -14.42 -26.27
C PHE A 193 33.11 -13.13 -25.45
N LEU A 194 34.22 -12.75 -24.83
CA LEU A 194 34.34 -11.48 -24.13
C LEU A 194 35.58 -10.74 -24.66
N ASN A 195 35.37 -9.50 -25.13
CA ASN A 195 36.38 -8.66 -25.79
C ASN A 195 37.12 -9.38 -26.95
N GLY A 196 36.43 -10.28 -27.64
CA GLY A 196 36.94 -11.07 -28.77
C GLY A 196 37.54 -12.44 -28.39
N ASP A 197 37.85 -12.69 -27.13
CA ASP A 197 38.36 -13.95 -26.66
C ASP A 197 37.22 -14.94 -26.37
N ARG A 198 37.28 -16.15 -26.88
CA ARG A 198 36.32 -17.23 -26.56
C ARG A 198 36.58 -17.75 -25.15
N ILE A 199 35.60 -17.58 -24.27
CA ILE A 199 35.76 -17.85 -22.84
C ILE A 199 34.96 -19.05 -22.35
N TYR A 200 33.86 -19.42 -23.02
CA TYR A 200 33.05 -20.57 -22.63
C TYR A 200 32.23 -21.14 -23.80
N ASP A 201 32.00 -22.47 -23.73
CA ASP A 201 31.12 -23.23 -24.62
C ASP A 201 30.14 -24.05 -23.79
N TYR A 202 28.88 -24.06 -24.20
CA TYR A 202 27.83 -24.85 -23.60
C TYR A 202 26.99 -25.58 -24.65
N GLU A 203 26.54 -26.78 -24.35
CA GLU A 203 25.57 -27.55 -25.14
C GLU A 203 24.56 -28.18 -24.20
N ASP A 204 23.29 -27.77 -24.31
CA ASP A 204 22.17 -28.38 -23.60
C ASP A 204 21.76 -29.66 -24.35
N THR A 205 22.17 -30.81 -23.82
CA THR A 205 21.83 -32.12 -24.39
C THR A 205 20.61 -32.76 -23.76
N SER A 206 20.03 -32.13 -22.74
CA SER A 206 18.93 -32.70 -21.94
C SER A 206 17.55 -32.22 -22.39
N ASN A 207 17.38 -30.91 -22.55
CA ASN A 207 16.13 -30.27 -22.94
C ASN A 207 16.43 -28.94 -23.64
N PRO A 208 17.06 -28.97 -24.87
CA PRO A 208 17.45 -27.73 -25.52
C PRO A 208 16.22 -26.87 -25.84
N LEU A 209 16.35 -25.54 -25.62
CA LEU A 209 15.38 -24.57 -26.07
C LEU A 209 15.65 -24.22 -27.54
N GLU A 210 14.67 -24.47 -28.38
CA GLU A 210 14.77 -24.27 -29.84
C GLU A 210 13.97 -23.03 -30.25
N GLY A 211 14.70 -21.96 -30.65
CA GLY A 211 14.11 -20.72 -31.10
C GLY A 211 13.52 -19.86 -29.97
N GLY A 212 13.48 -18.59 -30.21
CA GLY A 212 12.96 -17.59 -29.28
C GLY A 212 13.49 -16.21 -29.59
N TYR A 213 13.23 -15.26 -28.73
CA TYR A 213 13.72 -13.90 -28.86
C TYR A 213 15.07 -13.72 -28.17
N VAL A 214 15.74 -12.61 -28.47
CA VAL A 214 16.95 -12.18 -27.78
C VAL A 214 16.63 -10.96 -26.93
N GLY A 215 17.16 -10.91 -25.73
CA GLY A 215 16.98 -9.77 -24.84
C GLY A 215 18.22 -9.47 -24.01
N LEU A 216 18.10 -8.42 -23.23
CA LEU A 216 19.09 -8.00 -22.24
C LEU A 216 18.43 -8.04 -20.85
N ARG A 217 19.23 -8.36 -19.84
CA ARG A 217 18.77 -8.49 -18.45
C ARG A 217 19.78 -7.87 -17.51
N SER A 218 19.30 -7.30 -16.40
CA SER A 218 20.10 -7.06 -15.20
C SER A 218 19.35 -7.52 -13.97
N TYR A 219 20.07 -8.06 -13.01
CA TYR A 219 19.58 -8.53 -11.72
C TYR A 219 20.48 -8.02 -10.59
N GLY A 220 19.89 -7.51 -9.50
CA GLY A 220 20.60 -7.02 -8.32
C GLY A 220 21.34 -5.70 -8.53
N GLY A 221 21.00 -4.92 -9.57
CA GLY A 221 21.58 -3.61 -9.79
C GLY A 221 21.54 -3.11 -11.23
N SER A 222 22.02 -1.88 -11.41
CA SER A 222 21.98 -1.11 -12.66
C SER A 222 22.99 -1.58 -13.70
N ALA A 223 22.66 -1.44 -15.00
CA ALA A 223 23.54 -1.76 -16.12
C ALA A 223 23.28 -0.87 -17.34
N SER A 224 24.29 -0.73 -18.19
CA SER A 224 24.28 0.04 -19.45
C SER A 224 24.69 -0.80 -20.63
N PHE A 225 24.01 -0.62 -21.78
CA PHE A 225 24.26 -1.36 -23.01
C PHE A 225 24.29 -0.41 -24.21
N ARG A 226 25.15 -0.69 -25.19
CA ARG A 226 25.21 0.04 -26.47
C ARG A 226 25.74 -0.86 -27.59
N ASN A 227 25.58 -0.39 -28.81
CA ASN A 227 26.13 -1.09 -30.01
C ASN A 227 25.66 -2.54 -30.15
N LEU A 228 24.39 -2.83 -29.84
CA LEU A 228 23.80 -4.15 -30.04
C LEU A 228 23.84 -4.52 -31.53
N GLN A 229 24.27 -5.75 -31.83
CA GLN A 229 24.24 -6.30 -33.17
C GLN A 229 23.65 -7.71 -33.15
N VAL A 230 22.93 -8.05 -34.20
CA VAL A 230 22.38 -9.37 -34.47
C VAL A 230 22.82 -9.76 -35.88
N ASP A 231 23.61 -10.85 -36.02
CA ASP A 231 24.23 -11.30 -37.29
C ASP A 231 25.01 -10.19 -38.02
N GLY A 232 25.70 -9.33 -37.26
CA GLY A 232 26.46 -8.22 -37.75
C GLY A 232 25.63 -7.00 -38.16
N SER A 233 24.29 -7.06 -38.07
CA SER A 233 23.38 -5.92 -38.30
C SER A 233 23.20 -5.14 -36.99
N LYS A 234 23.46 -3.83 -37.04
CA LYS A 234 23.30 -2.96 -35.87
C LYS A 234 21.81 -2.77 -35.54
N ILE A 235 21.45 -2.99 -34.29
CA ILE A 235 20.15 -2.63 -33.73
C ILE A 235 20.33 -1.34 -32.94
N GLU A 236 19.60 -0.30 -33.29
CA GLU A 236 19.69 1.00 -32.65
C GLU A 236 18.71 1.07 -31.46
N PHE A 237 19.19 1.48 -30.32
CA PHE A 237 18.33 1.83 -29.21
C PHE A 237 17.75 3.23 -29.43
N ARG A 238 16.43 3.32 -29.58
CA ARG A 238 15.69 4.57 -29.75
C ARG A 238 14.61 4.67 -28.70
N ALA A 239 14.59 5.78 -27.99
CA ALA A 239 13.46 6.10 -27.14
C ALA A 239 12.20 6.35 -27.99
N MET A 240 11.09 5.79 -27.57
CA MET A 240 9.75 6.07 -28.12
C MET A 240 8.85 6.54 -26.99
N ALA A 241 7.86 7.33 -27.34
CA ALA A 241 6.76 7.59 -26.43
C ALA A 241 5.96 6.28 -26.21
N ASP A 242 5.73 5.96 -24.96
CA ASP A 242 5.05 4.74 -24.51
C ASP A 242 3.64 5.01 -23.98
N ASP A 243 3.15 6.22 -24.17
CA ASP A 243 1.83 6.67 -23.76
C ASP A 243 1.14 7.42 -24.89
N VAL A 244 -0.19 7.43 -24.88
CA VAL A 244 -1.02 8.08 -25.89
C VAL A 244 -1.83 9.20 -25.22
N GLU A 245 -1.81 10.40 -25.82
CA GLU A 245 -2.54 11.56 -25.31
C GLU A 245 -4.03 11.24 -25.11
N ASN A 246 -4.58 11.70 -23.98
CA ASN A 246 -5.97 11.50 -23.57
C ASN A 246 -6.39 10.04 -23.30
N PHE A 247 -5.44 9.09 -23.31
CA PHE A 247 -5.65 7.75 -22.80
C PHE A 247 -4.83 7.54 -21.53
N ARG A 248 -5.43 6.93 -20.51
CA ARG A 248 -4.70 6.37 -19.39
C ARG A 248 -4.43 4.92 -19.68
N ARG A 249 -3.16 4.54 -19.73
CA ARG A 249 -2.74 3.15 -19.88
C ARG A 249 -2.73 2.42 -18.53
N TYR A 250 -2.90 1.13 -18.64
CA TYR A 250 -2.71 0.17 -17.54
C TYR A 250 -2.03 -1.07 -18.09
N ASP A 251 -1.23 -1.73 -17.25
CA ASP A 251 -0.46 -2.93 -17.56
C ASP A 251 0.72 -2.65 -18.47
N ASP A 252 0.57 -2.65 -19.79
CA ASP A 252 1.66 -2.48 -20.74
C ASP A 252 1.55 -1.15 -21.51
N CYS A 253 2.61 -0.79 -22.22
CA CYS A 253 2.68 0.45 -22.97
C CYS A 253 1.84 0.42 -24.26
N TRP A 254 1.36 1.60 -24.65
CA TRP A 254 0.66 1.85 -25.89
C TRP A 254 1.40 2.90 -26.72
N THR A 255 1.61 2.64 -27.98
CA THR A 255 2.33 3.55 -28.89
C THR A 255 1.46 3.97 -30.06
N VAL A 256 1.78 5.10 -30.67
CA VAL A 256 1.13 5.54 -31.92
C VAL A 256 2.15 5.58 -33.04
N GLU A 257 1.92 4.79 -34.07
CA GLU A 257 2.71 4.79 -35.29
C GLU A 257 1.79 4.92 -36.51
N ASN A 258 2.01 5.94 -37.34
CA ASN A 258 1.22 6.17 -38.56
C ASN A 258 -0.31 6.22 -38.33
N ASN A 259 -0.75 6.89 -37.25
CA ASN A 259 -2.14 6.94 -36.78
C ASN A 259 -2.74 5.58 -36.42
N VAL A 260 -1.90 4.63 -36.05
CA VAL A 260 -2.31 3.35 -35.48
C VAL A 260 -1.84 3.30 -34.02
N MET A 261 -2.76 3.16 -33.10
CA MET A 261 -2.49 2.89 -31.69
C MET A 261 -2.31 1.39 -31.51
N LYS A 262 -1.20 0.98 -30.91
CA LYS A 262 -0.86 -0.44 -30.77
C LYS A 262 -0.10 -0.74 -29.50
N THR A 263 -0.16 -1.97 -29.08
CA THR A 263 0.67 -2.54 -28.02
C THR A 263 1.39 -3.77 -28.54
N TYR A 264 2.55 -4.08 -27.91
CA TYR A 264 3.37 -5.23 -28.26
C TYR A 264 3.29 -6.35 -27.20
N THR A 265 2.43 -6.18 -26.19
CA THR A 265 2.30 -7.15 -25.10
C THR A 265 1.95 -8.55 -25.62
N SER A 266 2.52 -9.56 -24.97
CA SER A 266 2.10 -10.95 -25.15
C SER A 266 1.10 -11.41 -24.07
N ALA A 267 0.77 -10.54 -23.12
CA ALA A 267 -0.12 -10.80 -22.00
C ALA A 267 -1.43 -9.99 -22.13
N PHE A 268 -1.51 -8.83 -21.56
CA PHE A 268 -2.72 -7.97 -21.60
C PHE A 268 -2.34 -6.50 -21.42
N ALA A 269 -3.21 -5.63 -21.92
CA ALA A 269 -3.09 -4.18 -21.73
C ALA A 269 -4.46 -3.50 -21.87
N LYS A 270 -4.65 -2.41 -21.10
CA LYS A 270 -5.82 -1.53 -21.20
C LYS A 270 -5.39 -0.09 -21.46
N ALA A 271 -6.19 0.63 -22.22
CA ALA A 271 -6.06 2.08 -22.42
C ALA A 271 -7.46 2.71 -22.30
N VAL A 272 -7.70 3.47 -21.25
CA VAL A 272 -8.99 4.10 -20.96
C VAL A 272 -8.98 5.55 -21.41
N TYR A 273 -9.89 5.93 -22.30
CA TYR A 273 -10.02 7.30 -22.80
C TYR A 273 -10.53 8.23 -21.70
N GLN A 274 -9.84 9.33 -21.47
CA GLN A 274 -10.09 10.28 -20.39
C GLN A 274 -11.22 11.26 -20.71
N SER A 275 -12.40 10.75 -21.03
CA SER A 275 -13.64 11.50 -21.20
C SER A 275 -14.37 11.67 -19.87
N ARG A 276 -15.48 12.43 -19.87
CA ARG A 276 -16.48 12.31 -18.81
C ARG A 276 -17.14 10.94 -18.87
N ASP A 277 -17.66 10.48 -17.74
CA ASP A 277 -18.48 9.28 -17.71
C ASP A 277 -19.68 9.41 -18.63
N MET A 278 -19.88 8.43 -19.48
CA MET A 278 -20.97 8.37 -20.44
C MET A 278 -22.03 7.37 -19.98
N GLN A 279 -23.30 7.74 -20.13
CA GLN A 279 -24.42 6.85 -19.90
C GLN A 279 -24.93 6.25 -21.20
N GLU A 280 -24.71 6.94 -22.30
CA GLU A 280 -25.08 6.50 -23.63
C GLU A 280 -24.07 7.01 -24.66
N GLY A 281 -23.87 6.25 -25.71
CA GLY A 281 -22.93 6.64 -26.77
C GLY A 281 -22.65 5.53 -27.77
N SER A 282 -21.67 5.78 -28.62
CA SER A 282 -21.09 4.79 -29.51
C SER A 282 -19.58 4.88 -29.55
N VAL A 283 -18.92 3.73 -29.56
CA VAL A 283 -17.50 3.60 -29.85
C VAL A 283 -17.30 2.74 -31.09
N GLU A 284 -16.39 3.16 -31.94
CA GLU A 284 -16.10 2.46 -33.20
C GLU A 284 -14.60 2.58 -33.53
N ALA A 285 -13.99 1.47 -33.96
CA ALA A 285 -12.61 1.45 -34.45
C ALA A 285 -12.39 0.33 -35.48
N ASP A 286 -11.36 0.48 -36.32
CA ASP A 286 -10.80 -0.67 -37.01
C ASP A 286 -9.84 -1.36 -36.03
N VAL A 287 -10.06 -2.64 -35.78
CA VAL A 287 -9.29 -3.51 -34.87
C VAL A 287 -8.59 -4.60 -35.67
N ARG A 288 -7.33 -4.86 -35.39
CA ARG A 288 -6.56 -5.96 -35.93
C ARG A 288 -5.82 -6.67 -34.79
N MET A 289 -5.97 -7.97 -34.72
CA MET A 289 -5.21 -8.80 -33.80
C MET A 289 -3.85 -9.10 -34.43
N ASP A 290 -2.78 -8.71 -33.73
CA ASP A 290 -1.40 -8.89 -34.21
C ASP A 290 -0.76 -10.18 -33.66
N GLY A 291 -1.49 -10.95 -32.82
CA GLY A 291 -1.14 -12.27 -32.30
C GLY A 291 -2.21 -13.31 -32.60
N GLU A 292 -1.81 -14.58 -32.77
CA GLU A 292 -2.71 -15.67 -33.10
C GLU A 292 -3.79 -15.96 -32.03
N ARG A 293 -3.52 -15.57 -30.77
CA ARG A 293 -4.41 -15.79 -29.62
C ARG A 293 -5.00 -14.50 -29.05
N SER A 294 -4.70 -13.35 -29.67
CA SER A 294 -5.16 -12.06 -29.17
C SER A 294 -6.68 -11.96 -29.07
N ILE A 295 -7.17 -11.51 -27.92
CA ILE A 295 -8.56 -11.13 -27.70
C ILE A 295 -8.58 -9.61 -27.54
N SER A 296 -9.19 -8.87 -28.47
CA SER A 296 -9.02 -7.42 -28.51
C SER A 296 -10.30 -6.70 -28.91
N GLY A 297 -10.58 -5.57 -28.26
CA GLY A 297 -11.77 -4.77 -28.52
C GLY A 297 -11.94 -3.62 -27.56
N PHE A 298 -13.19 -3.41 -27.13
CA PHE A 298 -13.57 -2.29 -26.28
C PHE A 298 -13.91 -2.73 -24.87
N ILE A 299 -13.61 -1.85 -23.92
CA ILE A 299 -14.19 -1.87 -22.58
C ILE A 299 -15.08 -0.64 -22.40
N ILE A 300 -16.28 -0.83 -21.86
CA ILE A 300 -17.35 0.17 -21.77
C ILE A 300 -17.87 0.27 -20.34
N ASP A 301 -18.37 1.43 -19.95
CA ASP A 301 -18.77 1.77 -18.58
C ASP A 301 -17.64 1.52 -17.56
N VAL A 302 -16.40 1.82 -17.98
CA VAL A 302 -15.20 1.56 -17.17
C VAL A 302 -15.14 2.51 -15.97
N SER A 303 -14.98 1.93 -14.81
CA SER A 303 -14.59 2.61 -13.56
C SER A 303 -13.58 1.76 -12.78
N ASP A 304 -12.90 2.38 -11.81
CA ASP A 304 -11.97 1.70 -10.90
C ASP A 304 -10.92 0.85 -11.63
N ALA A 305 -10.38 1.38 -12.72
CA ALA A 305 -9.35 0.69 -13.49
C ALA A 305 -7.98 0.77 -12.80
N ASP A 306 -7.29 -0.37 -12.77
CA ASP A 306 -5.97 -0.55 -12.18
C ASP A 306 -5.15 -1.56 -13.01
N ASP A 307 -3.86 -1.73 -12.68
CA ASP A 307 -3.03 -2.77 -13.27
C ASP A 307 -3.52 -4.17 -12.86
N GLY A 308 -3.51 -5.08 -13.83
CA GLY A 308 -4.08 -6.44 -13.69
C GLY A 308 -5.13 -6.75 -14.75
N ALA A 309 -5.15 -7.98 -15.29
CA ALA A 309 -5.98 -8.37 -16.43
C ALA A 309 -7.46 -8.00 -16.24
N ASP A 310 -8.00 -8.24 -15.05
CA ASP A 310 -9.41 -8.03 -14.72
C ASP A 310 -9.63 -6.87 -13.72
N ALA A 311 -8.58 -6.07 -13.47
CA ALA A 311 -8.60 -5.01 -12.48
C ALA A 311 -9.35 -3.76 -12.97
N PHE A 312 -10.65 -3.88 -13.15
CA PHE A 312 -11.58 -2.77 -13.44
C PHE A 312 -13.03 -3.23 -13.28
N ARG A 313 -13.94 -2.26 -13.25
CA ARG A 313 -15.38 -2.50 -13.42
C ARG A 313 -15.77 -2.03 -14.81
N GLY A 314 -16.48 -2.86 -15.57
CA GLY A 314 -16.87 -2.52 -16.95
C GLY A 314 -17.38 -3.70 -17.72
N TYR A 315 -17.87 -3.46 -18.94
CA TYR A 315 -18.18 -4.51 -19.90
C TYR A 315 -17.03 -4.64 -20.91
N GLU A 316 -16.70 -5.88 -21.29
CA GLU A 316 -15.78 -6.16 -22.39
C GLU A 316 -16.54 -6.68 -23.61
N ILE A 317 -16.22 -6.10 -24.77
CA ILE A 317 -16.71 -6.52 -26.08
C ILE A 317 -15.49 -6.63 -26.99
N SER A 318 -14.97 -7.85 -27.17
CA SER A 318 -13.72 -8.13 -27.86
C SER A 318 -13.88 -9.20 -28.97
N LEU A 319 -13.00 -9.15 -29.95
CA LEU A 319 -12.85 -10.19 -30.97
C LEU A 319 -11.74 -11.15 -30.56
N ASP A 320 -11.97 -12.45 -30.65
CA ASP A 320 -11.02 -13.51 -30.34
C ASP A 320 -10.43 -14.08 -31.63
N ALA A 321 -9.11 -14.02 -31.78
CA ALA A 321 -8.39 -14.43 -32.98
C ALA A 321 -8.33 -15.96 -33.15
N ASP A 322 -8.24 -16.73 -32.07
CA ASP A 322 -8.10 -18.19 -32.08
C ASP A 322 -9.47 -18.87 -32.36
N ASP A 323 -10.47 -18.54 -31.54
CA ASP A 323 -11.80 -19.14 -31.66
C ASP A 323 -12.70 -18.47 -32.71
N HIS A 324 -12.31 -17.36 -33.30
CA HIS A 324 -13.11 -16.52 -34.21
C HIS A 324 -14.49 -16.16 -33.61
N THR A 325 -14.50 -15.75 -32.34
CA THR A 325 -15.72 -15.36 -31.63
C THR A 325 -15.72 -13.88 -31.27
N LEU A 326 -16.93 -13.35 -31.05
CA LEU A 326 -17.12 -12.12 -30.28
C LEU A 326 -17.26 -12.53 -28.81
N VAL A 327 -16.35 -12.09 -27.98
CA VAL A 327 -16.35 -12.31 -26.53
C VAL A 327 -17.08 -11.16 -25.85
N ILE A 328 -18.06 -11.48 -25.03
CA ILE A 328 -18.82 -10.51 -24.26
C ILE A 328 -18.81 -10.93 -22.79
N GLY A 329 -18.42 -10.04 -21.93
CA GLY A 329 -18.40 -10.28 -20.50
C GLY A 329 -18.41 -9.00 -19.69
N LYS A 330 -18.37 -9.17 -18.39
CA LYS A 330 -18.37 -8.12 -17.39
C LYS A 330 -17.21 -8.32 -16.44
N HIS A 331 -16.57 -7.25 -16.06
CA HIS A 331 -15.57 -7.20 -15.00
C HIS A 331 -16.13 -6.47 -13.79
N ASP A 332 -15.92 -7.00 -12.63
CA ASP A 332 -16.11 -6.37 -11.32
C ASP A 332 -14.91 -6.74 -10.44
N HIS A 333 -13.70 -6.37 -10.92
CA HIS A 333 -12.40 -6.86 -10.47
C HIS A 333 -12.24 -8.40 -10.57
N ASP A 334 -13.08 -9.01 -11.40
CA ASP A 334 -13.15 -10.46 -11.66
C ASP A 334 -13.90 -10.68 -12.98
N TRP A 335 -13.41 -11.59 -13.82
CA TRP A 335 -14.03 -11.89 -15.12
C TRP A 335 -15.34 -12.68 -14.99
N GLN A 336 -16.40 -12.16 -15.53
CA GLN A 336 -17.74 -12.77 -15.57
C GLN A 336 -18.20 -12.93 -17.03
N PRO A 337 -18.05 -14.12 -17.63
CA PRO A 337 -18.44 -14.35 -19.02
C PRO A 337 -19.95 -14.22 -19.20
N ILE A 338 -20.38 -13.57 -20.27
CA ILE A 338 -21.78 -13.42 -20.65
C ILE A 338 -22.08 -14.30 -21.86
N GLU A 339 -21.38 -14.13 -22.97
CA GLU A 339 -21.63 -14.85 -24.22
C GLU A 339 -20.38 -14.88 -25.12
N ASN A 340 -20.22 -15.97 -25.86
CA ASN A 340 -19.26 -16.08 -26.98
C ASN A 340 -20.04 -16.36 -28.26
N VAL A 341 -20.01 -15.39 -29.18
CA VAL A 341 -20.78 -15.46 -30.45
C VAL A 341 -19.87 -15.87 -31.59
N GLN A 342 -20.09 -17.01 -32.20
CA GLN A 342 -19.31 -17.48 -33.35
C GLN A 342 -19.50 -16.55 -34.55
N LEU A 343 -18.38 -16.00 -35.07
CA LEU A 343 -18.37 -15.10 -36.21
C LEU A 343 -17.46 -15.60 -37.33
N SER A 344 -17.52 -14.93 -38.48
CA SER A 344 -16.61 -15.19 -39.58
C SER A 344 -15.94 -13.89 -39.96
N PHE A 345 -14.67 -13.77 -39.60
CA PHE A 345 -13.81 -12.62 -39.92
C PHE A 345 -12.35 -13.10 -40.05
N ASP A 346 -11.50 -12.31 -40.68
CA ASP A 346 -10.06 -12.53 -40.73
C ASP A 346 -9.41 -11.72 -39.60
N SER A 347 -8.87 -12.37 -38.59
CA SER A 347 -8.26 -11.72 -37.44
C SER A 347 -7.00 -10.93 -37.78
N SER A 348 -6.27 -11.33 -38.82
CA SER A 348 -5.07 -10.67 -39.32
C SER A 348 -5.34 -9.44 -40.18
N ASP A 349 -6.59 -9.19 -40.60
CA ASP A 349 -7.00 -8.01 -41.36
C ASP A 349 -7.73 -7.02 -40.43
N TRP A 350 -7.95 -5.80 -40.93
CA TRP A 350 -8.68 -4.78 -40.21
C TRP A 350 -10.18 -5.09 -40.16
N ASN A 351 -10.73 -5.17 -38.96
CA ASN A 351 -12.15 -5.40 -38.73
C ASN A 351 -12.78 -4.18 -38.07
N ARG A 352 -13.82 -3.64 -38.67
CA ARG A 352 -14.57 -2.48 -38.16
C ARG A 352 -15.52 -2.95 -37.07
N LEU A 353 -15.12 -2.77 -35.79
CA LEU A 353 -15.94 -3.06 -34.61
C LEU A 353 -16.62 -1.76 -34.17
N ARG A 354 -17.93 -1.83 -33.88
CA ARG A 354 -18.71 -0.75 -33.30
C ARG A 354 -19.60 -1.26 -32.19
N VAL A 355 -19.71 -0.51 -31.12
CA VAL A 355 -20.65 -0.77 -30.02
C VAL A 355 -21.46 0.51 -29.77
N ASP A 356 -22.79 0.40 -29.90
CA ASP A 356 -23.73 1.40 -29.43
C ASP A 356 -24.23 1.00 -28.05
N PHE A 357 -24.21 1.88 -27.07
CA PHE A 357 -24.61 1.58 -25.70
C PHE A 357 -25.53 2.66 -25.13
N SER A 358 -26.48 2.25 -24.28
CA SER A 358 -27.38 3.15 -23.56
C SER A 358 -27.77 2.50 -22.23
N GLY A 359 -27.17 2.97 -21.15
CA GLY A 359 -27.32 2.34 -19.83
C GLY A 359 -26.95 0.85 -19.86
N ASN A 360 -27.91 -0.03 -19.61
CA ASN A 360 -27.70 -1.47 -19.57
C ASN A 360 -27.82 -2.20 -20.92
N THR A 361 -27.94 -1.48 -22.02
CA THR A 361 -28.21 -2.06 -23.36
C THR A 361 -27.03 -1.82 -24.30
N PHE A 362 -26.64 -2.88 -25.03
CA PHE A 362 -25.55 -2.83 -26.02
C PHE A 362 -25.99 -3.43 -27.36
N SER A 363 -25.61 -2.77 -28.46
CA SER A 363 -25.73 -3.28 -29.83
C SER A 363 -24.36 -3.34 -30.47
N VAL A 364 -23.93 -4.51 -30.92
CA VAL A 364 -22.59 -4.76 -31.46
C VAL A 364 -22.65 -4.96 -32.96
N TRP A 365 -21.80 -4.25 -33.68
CA TRP A 365 -21.70 -4.29 -35.14
C TRP A 365 -20.28 -4.67 -35.56
N LEU A 366 -20.17 -5.64 -36.47
CA LEU A 366 -18.91 -6.02 -37.11
C LEU A 366 -18.99 -5.83 -38.63
N ASN A 367 -18.06 -5.06 -39.19
CA ASN A 367 -17.98 -4.77 -40.62
C ASN A 367 -19.32 -4.27 -41.19
N GLY A 368 -20.03 -3.44 -40.44
CA GLY A 368 -21.30 -2.84 -40.78
C GLY A 368 -22.54 -3.72 -40.61
N LYS A 369 -22.37 -4.94 -40.10
CA LYS A 369 -23.49 -5.87 -39.79
C LYS A 369 -23.72 -5.95 -38.28
N ASN A 370 -24.95 -5.77 -37.83
CA ASN A 370 -25.32 -6.06 -36.44
C ASN A 370 -25.16 -7.57 -36.17
N VAL A 371 -24.34 -7.89 -35.17
CA VAL A 371 -23.96 -9.28 -34.84
C VAL A 371 -24.44 -9.71 -33.47
N TYR A 372 -24.74 -8.76 -32.56
CA TYR A 372 -25.24 -9.08 -31.22
C TYR A 372 -25.97 -7.91 -30.57
N GLU A 373 -26.96 -8.24 -29.73
CA GLU A 373 -27.65 -7.30 -28.86
C GLU A 373 -27.75 -7.90 -27.45
N TYR A 374 -27.46 -7.09 -26.43
CA TYR A 374 -27.46 -7.53 -25.03
C TYR A 374 -28.12 -6.48 -24.12
N VAL A 375 -28.82 -6.96 -23.11
CA VAL A 375 -29.42 -6.16 -22.02
C VAL A 375 -29.06 -6.82 -20.69
N ASP A 376 -28.33 -6.12 -19.84
CA ASP A 376 -28.04 -6.56 -18.47
C ASP A 376 -29.23 -6.23 -17.55
N GLU A 377 -30.03 -7.25 -17.23
CA GLU A 377 -31.21 -7.11 -16.37
C GLU A 377 -30.91 -7.34 -14.88
N HIS A 378 -29.69 -7.83 -14.53
CA HIS A 378 -29.43 -8.34 -13.17
C HIS A 378 -28.59 -7.43 -12.31
N SER A 379 -27.60 -6.75 -12.86
CA SER A 379 -26.67 -5.92 -12.10
C SER A 379 -25.97 -4.92 -13.03
N PRO A 380 -26.73 -4.06 -13.76
CA PRO A 380 -26.14 -3.23 -14.80
C PRO A 380 -25.17 -2.19 -14.25
N LEU A 381 -24.07 -2.00 -14.98
CA LEU A 381 -23.27 -0.78 -14.91
C LEU A 381 -23.95 0.24 -15.81
N MET A 382 -24.18 1.43 -15.30
CA MET A 382 -25.07 2.39 -15.98
C MET A 382 -24.32 3.55 -16.64
N LYS A 383 -23.06 3.72 -16.30
CA LYS A 383 -22.20 4.81 -16.83
C LYS A 383 -20.75 4.56 -16.49
N GLY A 384 -19.86 5.05 -17.30
CA GLY A 384 -18.42 5.04 -17.09
C GLY A 384 -17.67 5.57 -18.31
N LYS A 385 -16.39 5.26 -18.37
CA LYS A 385 -15.52 5.60 -19.50
C LYS A 385 -15.52 4.50 -20.54
N VAL A 386 -14.94 4.82 -21.72
CA VAL A 386 -14.68 3.85 -22.79
C VAL A 386 -13.18 3.65 -22.89
N GLY A 387 -12.75 2.45 -23.16
CA GLY A 387 -11.34 2.11 -23.39
C GLY A 387 -11.13 1.04 -24.45
N LEU A 388 -9.87 0.77 -24.70
CA LEU A 388 -9.37 -0.32 -25.52
C LEU A 388 -8.78 -1.38 -24.63
N ARG A 389 -8.88 -2.63 -25.01
CA ARG A 389 -8.27 -3.77 -24.29
C ARG A 389 -7.72 -4.79 -25.25
N THR A 390 -6.63 -5.40 -24.89
CA THR A 390 -6.13 -6.64 -25.46
C THR A 390 -5.82 -7.65 -24.36
N PHE A 391 -5.98 -8.94 -24.65
CA PHE A 391 -5.64 -10.04 -23.77
C PHE A 391 -5.04 -11.18 -24.59
N ASP A 392 -4.07 -11.90 -24.02
CA ASP A 392 -3.34 -13.04 -24.62
C ASP A 392 -2.67 -12.72 -25.97
N GLY A 393 -2.30 -11.46 -26.20
CA GLY A 393 -1.53 -11.04 -27.36
C GLY A 393 -1.70 -9.58 -27.78
N PRO A 394 -0.83 -9.12 -28.71
CA PRO A 394 -0.81 -7.75 -29.19
C PRO A 394 -1.95 -7.41 -30.13
N ALA A 395 -2.31 -6.12 -30.21
CA ALA A 395 -3.33 -5.62 -31.10
C ALA A 395 -3.04 -4.21 -31.60
N SER A 396 -3.66 -3.87 -32.72
CA SER A 396 -3.63 -2.56 -33.36
C SER A 396 -5.04 -1.97 -33.52
N PHE A 397 -5.18 -0.68 -33.27
CA PHE A 397 -6.42 0.10 -33.40
C PHE A 397 -6.18 1.34 -34.22
N ARG A 398 -7.11 1.67 -35.14
CA ARG A 398 -7.08 2.92 -35.88
C ARG A 398 -8.51 3.42 -36.16
N ASN A 399 -8.60 4.66 -36.66
CA ASN A 399 -9.89 5.28 -36.99
C ASN A 399 -10.88 5.23 -35.83
N ILE A 400 -10.35 5.40 -34.58
CA ILE A 400 -11.17 5.38 -33.37
C ILE A 400 -12.10 6.59 -33.40
N SER A 401 -13.38 6.38 -33.14
CA SER A 401 -14.36 7.43 -32.95
C SER A 401 -15.29 7.19 -31.78
N LEU A 402 -15.67 8.27 -31.09
CA LEU A 402 -16.65 8.30 -30.02
C LEU A 402 -17.81 9.22 -30.46
N ASN A 403 -19.01 8.70 -30.42
CA ASN A 403 -20.22 9.42 -30.85
C ASN A 403 -20.09 10.03 -32.26
N GLY A 404 -19.30 9.38 -33.14
CA GLY A 404 -19.02 9.84 -34.50
C GLY A 404 -17.94 10.91 -34.61
N GLU A 405 -17.36 11.38 -33.53
CA GLU A 405 -16.20 12.27 -33.52
C GLU A 405 -14.91 11.43 -33.50
N THR A 406 -13.99 11.73 -34.44
CA THR A 406 -12.70 11.03 -34.49
C THR A 406 -11.82 11.39 -33.30
N VAL A 407 -11.27 10.38 -32.64
CA VAL A 407 -10.26 10.53 -31.59
C VAL A 407 -8.90 10.72 -32.26
N ALA A 408 -8.25 11.87 -31.99
CA ALA A 408 -6.89 12.10 -32.43
C ALA A 408 -5.91 11.19 -31.69
N LEU A 409 -5.07 10.47 -32.40
CA LEU A 409 -4.04 9.61 -31.83
C LEU A 409 -2.69 10.34 -31.90
N ARG A 410 -2.16 10.70 -30.73
CA ARG A 410 -0.83 11.32 -30.59
C ARG A 410 -0.06 10.61 -29.49
N SER A 411 1.22 10.39 -29.72
CA SER A 411 2.13 9.93 -28.65
C SER A 411 2.44 11.08 -27.70
N VAL A 412 2.57 10.76 -26.42
CA VAL A 412 3.10 11.69 -25.42
C VAL A 412 4.57 11.96 -25.73
N PRO A 413 5.04 13.23 -25.79
CA PRO A 413 6.45 13.54 -26.02
C PRO A 413 7.37 12.94 -24.95
N THR A 414 8.50 12.38 -25.36
CA THR A 414 9.47 11.73 -24.46
C THR A 414 10.15 12.67 -23.47
N GLY A 415 10.07 13.98 -23.68
CA GLY A 415 10.68 15.00 -22.81
C GLY A 415 9.80 15.49 -21.65
N VAL A 416 8.68 14.84 -21.34
CA VAL A 416 7.81 15.21 -20.21
C VAL A 416 8.08 14.28 -19.04
N SER A 417 8.25 14.83 -17.82
CA SER A 417 8.44 14.06 -16.59
C SER A 417 7.30 13.07 -16.35
N GLY A 418 7.61 11.89 -15.81
CA GLY A 418 6.74 10.72 -15.73
C GLY A 418 5.41 10.90 -15.00
N MET A 419 5.30 11.86 -14.09
CA MET A 419 4.05 12.17 -13.38
C MET A 419 3.21 13.26 -14.06
N TRP A 420 3.72 13.83 -15.16
CA TRP A 420 3.09 14.92 -15.90
C TRP A 420 2.76 14.49 -17.32
N MET A 421 1.82 15.20 -17.94
CA MET A 421 1.39 14.99 -19.32
C MET A 421 1.50 16.32 -20.09
N PRO A 422 1.76 16.31 -21.41
CA PRO A 422 1.82 17.52 -22.20
C PRO A 422 0.44 18.16 -22.39
N VAL A 423 0.43 19.47 -22.59
CA VAL A 423 -0.71 20.25 -23.05
C VAL A 423 -0.26 21.08 -24.26
N GLY A 424 -0.95 20.95 -25.40
CA GLY A 424 -0.58 21.64 -26.64
C GLY A 424 0.50 20.93 -27.45
N ASP A 425 1.08 21.67 -28.40
CA ASP A 425 2.06 21.17 -29.38
C ASP A 425 3.49 21.70 -29.09
N GLY A 426 3.77 22.11 -27.84
CA GLY A 426 5.05 22.66 -27.42
C GLY A 426 6.23 21.70 -27.53
N VAL A 427 7.43 22.23 -27.31
CA VAL A 427 8.65 21.43 -27.17
C VAL A 427 8.94 21.24 -25.66
N TYR A 428 9.04 20.01 -25.25
CA TYR A 428 9.21 19.60 -23.85
C TYR A 428 10.63 19.08 -23.63
N THR A 429 11.22 19.43 -22.49
CA THR A 429 12.54 18.92 -22.09
C THR A 429 12.55 18.65 -20.59
N HIS A 430 12.83 17.44 -20.21
CA HIS A 430 13.15 17.07 -18.81
C HIS A 430 14.60 17.50 -18.56
N ASP A 431 14.79 18.66 -17.91
CA ASP A 431 16.06 19.39 -17.86
C ASP A 431 16.82 19.10 -16.56
N GLY A 432 17.87 18.27 -16.65
CA GLY A 432 18.79 17.95 -15.53
C GLY A 432 19.89 19.00 -15.31
N THR A 433 19.87 20.13 -15.99
CA THR A 433 20.90 21.18 -15.87
C THR A 433 20.46 22.36 -15.04
N GLN A 434 19.17 22.55 -14.81
CA GLN A 434 18.59 23.70 -14.14
C GLN A 434 17.38 23.32 -13.30
N ALA A 435 17.59 22.93 -12.06
CA ALA A 435 16.52 22.68 -11.09
C ALA A 435 16.47 23.76 -9.99
N PHE A 436 15.29 23.98 -9.41
CA PHE A 436 15.13 24.73 -8.16
C PHE A 436 15.31 23.79 -6.96
N ASN A 437 14.67 22.63 -7.03
CA ASN A 437 14.74 21.58 -6.03
C ASN A 437 15.18 20.26 -6.70
N GLY A 438 16.00 19.45 -6.05
CA GLY A 438 16.48 18.19 -6.60
C GLY A 438 17.43 18.34 -7.79
N THR A 439 17.24 17.49 -8.80
CA THR A 439 18.11 17.35 -9.97
C THR A 439 17.46 17.87 -11.26
N TYR A 440 16.16 17.71 -11.40
CA TYR A 440 15.44 17.97 -12.64
C TYR A 440 14.40 19.09 -12.51
N SER A 441 14.06 19.67 -13.65
CA SER A 441 12.91 20.55 -13.80
C SER A 441 12.26 20.30 -15.17
N GLN A 442 11.02 20.73 -15.38
CA GLN A 442 10.36 20.62 -16.68
C GLN A 442 10.49 21.91 -17.46
N LYS A 443 11.11 21.87 -18.64
CA LYS A 443 11.10 22.97 -19.60
C LYS A 443 9.98 22.79 -20.62
N VAL A 444 9.26 23.87 -20.89
CA VAL A 444 8.26 24.00 -21.95
C VAL A 444 8.63 25.19 -22.83
N SER A 445 8.65 24.99 -24.15
CA SER A 445 8.87 26.06 -25.13
C SER A 445 7.80 25.99 -26.20
N GLY A 446 7.15 27.13 -26.52
CA GLY A 446 6.04 27.10 -27.42
C GLY A 446 5.29 28.42 -27.51
N SER A 447 3.99 28.33 -27.67
CA SER A 447 3.03 29.43 -27.78
C SER A 447 2.02 29.43 -26.63
N GLU A 448 1.04 30.33 -26.70
CA GLU A 448 -0.08 30.33 -25.75
C GLU A 448 -0.74 28.95 -25.66
N ASP A 449 -1.06 28.54 -24.46
CA ASP A 449 -1.66 27.25 -24.07
C ASP A 449 -0.74 26.00 -24.16
N ASP A 450 0.52 26.16 -24.67
CA ASP A 450 1.49 25.04 -24.52
C ASP A 450 1.97 24.92 -23.08
N GLY A 451 1.89 23.72 -22.50
CA GLY A 451 2.17 23.50 -21.09
C GLY A 451 2.22 22.03 -20.68
N ILE A 452 2.05 21.82 -19.41
CA ILE A 452 1.98 20.48 -18.79
C ILE A 452 0.79 20.39 -17.84
N CYS A 453 0.26 19.19 -17.63
CA CYS A 453 -0.79 18.95 -16.65
C CYS A 453 -0.49 17.75 -15.77
N ASN A 454 -1.10 17.78 -14.57
CA ASN A 454 -0.97 16.75 -13.55
C ASN A 454 -2.35 16.24 -13.12
N PHE A 455 -2.47 14.94 -12.94
CA PHE A 455 -3.71 14.26 -12.54
C PHE A 455 -3.68 13.77 -11.08
N GLY A 456 -2.72 14.21 -10.29
CA GLY A 456 -2.56 13.77 -8.91
C GLY A 456 -2.07 12.33 -8.76
N LEU A 457 -2.20 11.79 -7.54
CA LEU A 457 -1.80 10.44 -7.21
C LEU A 457 -2.50 9.43 -8.13
N ASN A 458 -1.76 8.43 -8.55
CA ASN A 458 -2.21 7.35 -9.42
C ASN A 458 -2.99 7.81 -10.66
N LYS A 459 -2.78 9.05 -11.07
CA LYS A 459 -3.53 9.69 -12.17
C LYS A 459 -5.07 9.55 -12.02
N TRP A 460 -5.58 9.49 -10.80
CA TRP A 460 -7.03 9.38 -10.52
C TRP A 460 -7.82 10.61 -10.94
N GLY A 461 -7.14 11.70 -11.19
CA GLY A 461 -7.70 13.04 -11.29
C GLY A 461 -7.69 13.74 -9.93
N ILE A 462 -7.77 15.05 -9.97
CA ILE A 462 -7.84 15.90 -8.78
C ILE A 462 -9.32 16.16 -8.47
N GLY A 463 -9.74 15.78 -7.26
CA GLY A 463 -11.08 16.10 -6.77
C GLY A 463 -11.20 17.59 -6.46
N ILE A 464 -12.17 18.27 -7.09
CA ILE A 464 -12.49 19.67 -6.88
C ILE A 464 -13.99 19.84 -6.57
N THR A 465 -14.31 20.80 -5.73
CA THR A 465 -15.70 21.12 -5.34
C THR A 465 -16.04 22.56 -5.75
N ALA A 466 -17.19 22.76 -6.38
CA ALA A 466 -17.65 24.09 -6.76
C ALA A 466 -17.68 25.05 -5.57
N GLY A 467 -17.02 26.19 -5.69
CA GLY A 467 -16.94 27.23 -4.67
C GLY A 467 -15.92 26.98 -3.55
N GLU A 468 -15.25 25.83 -3.51
CA GLU A 468 -14.15 25.55 -2.58
C GLU A 468 -12.85 26.15 -3.12
N ARG A 469 -12.13 26.90 -2.28
CA ARG A 469 -10.89 27.53 -2.70
C ARG A 469 -9.74 26.53 -2.68
N MET A 470 -9.03 26.46 -3.81
CA MET A 470 -7.73 25.81 -3.95
C MET A 470 -6.63 26.87 -3.95
N SER A 471 -5.53 26.59 -3.27
CA SER A 471 -4.36 27.48 -3.19
C SER A 471 -3.08 26.69 -3.46
N GLY A 472 -1.99 27.38 -3.74
CA GLY A 472 -0.71 26.75 -3.99
C GLY A 472 0.35 27.72 -4.45
N TYR A 473 1.45 27.15 -4.87
CA TYR A 473 2.55 27.89 -5.50
C TYR A 473 3.23 27.02 -6.57
N VAL A 474 3.96 27.69 -7.46
CA VAL A 474 4.85 27.05 -8.44
C VAL A 474 6.10 27.88 -8.58
N TYR A 475 7.24 27.23 -8.73
CA TYR A 475 8.48 27.92 -9.09
C TYR A 475 8.63 27.96 -10.59
N LEU A 476 8.76 29.17 -11.12
CA LEU A 476 8.93 29.42 -12.56
C LEU A 476 10.15 30.31 -12.82
N LYS A 477 10.77 30.10 -13.97
CA LYS A 477 11.66 31.05 -14.65
C LYS A 477 11.51 30.93 -16.14
N GLY A 478 11.94 31.90 -16.92
CA GLY A 478 11.88 31.85 -18.39
C GLY A 478 11.88 33.21 -19.03
N ASP A 479 11.71 33.22 -20.34
CA ASP A 479 11.61 34.42 -21.17
C ASP A 479 10.17 34.68 -21.69
N ALA A 480 9.22 33.78 -21.39
CA ALA A 480 7.81 34.03 -21.67
C ALA A 480 7.31 35.23 -20.84
N GLU A 481 6.50 36.12 -21.48
CA GLU A 481 5.96 37.31 -20.84
C GLU A 481 4.97 36.94 -19.72
N THR A 482 4.14 35.91 -19.99
CA THR A 482 3.10 35.40 -19.08
C THR A 482 3.06 33.88 -19.10
N ALA A 483 2.58 33.33 -17.97
CA ALA A 483 2.18 31.94 -17.81
C ALA A 483 0.86 31.90 -17.04
N TYR A 484 0.27 30.74 -16.87
CA TYR A 484 -0.90 30.58 -16.01
C TYR A 484 -0.94 29.18 -15.37
N VAL A 485 -1.70 29.08 -14.29
CA VAL A 485 -2.15 27.81 -13.73
C VAL A 485 -3.67 27.72 -13.84
N ALA A 486 -4.20 26.52 -14.08
CA ALA A 486 -5.63 26.31 -14.24
C ALA A 486 -6.07 24.94 -13.72
N LEU A 487 -7.36 24.84 -13.37
CA LEU A 487 -8.04 23.56 -13.16
C LEU A 487 -9.00 23.34 -14.32
N GLN A 488 -8.86 22.19 -14.96
CA GLN A 488 -9.60 21.83 -16.16
C GLN A 488 -10.20 20.42 -16.03
N SER A 489 -11.21 20.12 -16.87
CA SER A 489 -11.66 18.72 -17.05
C SER A 489 -10.50 17.86 -17.56
N ALA A 490 -10.55 16.55 -17.33
CA ALA A 490 -9.48 15.64 -17.71
C ALA A 490 -9.12 15.74 -19.22
N ASP A 491 -10.10 15.97 -20.09
CA ASP A 491 -9.92 16.16 -21.53
C ASP A 491 -9.55 17.60 -21.94
N GLY A 492 -9.46 18.52 -20.97
CA GLY A 492 -9.11 19.92 -21.21
C GLY A 492 -10.16 20.79 -21.89
N ARG A 493 -11.36 20.27 -22.16
CA ARG A 493 -12.43 20.99 -22.87
C ARG A 493 -13.16 22.01 -22.00
N VAL A 494 -13.12 21.86 -20.71
CA VAL A 494 -13.75 22.75 -19.74
C VAL A 494 -12.69 23.26 -18.77
N GLU A 495 -12.59 24.58 -18.67
CA GLU A 495 -11.77 25.25 -17.66
C GLU A 495 -12.66 25.69 -16.51
N TYR A 496 -12.39 25.23 -15.29
CA TYR A 496 -13.15 25.52 -14.08
C TYR A 496 -12.67 26.79 -13.38
N CYS A 497 -11.40 27.09 -13.50
CA CYS A 497 -10.80 28.33 -12.99
C CYS A 497 -9.35 28.46 -13.50
N ARG A 498 -8.84 29.71 -13.54
CA ARG A 498 -7.47 30.04 -13.96
C ARG A 498 -6.90 31.14 -13.08
N ASN A 499 -5.58 31.14 -12.89
CA ASN A 499 -4.80 32.21 -12.28
C ASN A 499 -3.65 32.60 -13.22
N GLU A 500 -3.66 33.85 -13.71
CA GLU A 500 -2.61 34.41 -14.56
C GLU A 500 -1.35 34.72 -13.75
N ILE A 501 -0.20 34.46 -14.34
CA ILE A 501 1.13 34.72 -13.80
C ILE A 501 1.89 35.62 -14.75
N SER A 502 2.53 36.66 -14.23
CA SER A 502 3.35 37.58 -14.99
C SER A 502 4.67 37.89 -14.30
N GLY A 503 5.67 38.34 -15.08
CA GLY A 503 6.96 38.74 -14.56
C GLY A 503 7.89 37.54 -14.29
N LEU A 504 7.86 36.54 -15.17
CA LEU A 504 8.91 35.52 -15.28
C LEU A 504 10.25 36.24 -15.56
N GLY A 505 11.36 35.60 -15.21
CA GLY A 505 12.71 36.10 -15.42
C GLY A 505 13.70 34.95 -15.48
N THR A 506 15.00 35.28 -15.58
CA THR A 506 16.07 34.29 -15.69
C THR A 506 16.34 33.50 -14.39
N GLU A 507 15.89 34.04 -13.26
CA GLU A 507 16.07 33.44 -11.95
C GLU A 507 14.79 32.75 -11.50
N TRP A 508 14.92 31.65 -10.74
CA TRP A 508 13.79 30.97 -10.12
C TRP A 508 13.04 31.89 -9.15
N LYS A 509 11.73 31.96 -9.31
CA LYS A 509 10.84 32.74 -8.47
C LYS A 509 9.59 31.94 -8.14
N GLN A 510 9.18 32.01 -6.88
CA GLN A 510 7.91 31.47 -6.41
C GLN A 510 6.76 32.39 -6.84
N PHE A 511 5.70 31.77 -7.38
CA PHE A 511 4.44 32.41 -7.72
C PHE A 511 3.32 31.75 -6.95
N ASP A 512 2.77 32.45 -5.97
CA ASP A 512 1.61 31.99 -5.21
C ASP A 512 0.34 32.22 -6.03
N PHE A 513 -0.61 31.31 -5.93
CA PHE A 513 -1.90 31.42 -6.59
C PHE A 513 -3.06 30.96 -5.70
N GLY A 514 -4.27 31.39 -6.06
CA GLY A 514 -5.51 30.94 -5.46
C GLY A 514 -6.62 30.92 -6.50
N MET A 515 -7.31 29.79 -6.57
CA MET A 515 -8.34 29.52 -7.57
C MET A 515 -9.62 29.00 -6.89
N THR A 516 -10.78 29.28 -7.46
CA THR A 516 -12.05 28.78 -6.97
C THR A 516 -12.81 28.19 -8.15
N PRO A 517 -12.91 26.86 -8.25
CA PRO A 517 -13.61 26.22 -9.35
C PRO A 517 -15.11 26.54 -9.34
N ASP A 518 -15.71 26.69 -10.52
CA ASP A 518 -17.13 26.98 -10.69
C ASP A 518 -18.01 25.71 -10.79
N ALA A 519 -17.38 24.52 -10.89
CA ALA A 519 -18.04 23.24 -10.92
C ALA A 519 -17.33 22.19 -10.07
N THR A 520 -18.05 21.14 -9.67
CA THR A 520 -17.48 19.96 -8.99
C THR A 520 -17.07 18.92 -10.05
N ASP A 521 -15.85 18.42 -9.92
CA ASP A 521 -15.31 17.32 -10.73
C ASP A 521 -14.34 16.48 -9.90
N ASN A 522 -14.52 15.17 -9.91
CA ASN A 522 -13.63 14.23 -9.21
C ASN A 522 -12.44 13.77 -10.05
N ASN A 523 -12.37 14.21 -11.32
CA ASN A 523 -11.35 13.80 -12.27
C ASN A 523 -10.78 15.04 -13.01
N ALA A 524 -10.58 16.15 -12.30
CA ALA A 524 -9.96 17.34 -12.87
C ALA A 524 -8.45 17.17 -13.05
N ARG A 525 -7.85 18.03 -13.89
CA ARG A 525 -6.40 18.15 -14.05
C ARG A 525 -5.91 19.53 -13.64
N PHE A 526 -4.73 19.60 -13.06
CA PHE A 526 -4.01 20.86 -12.83
C PHE A 526 -3.09 21.14 -14.00
N VAL A 527 -3.12 22.36 -14.52
CA VAL A 527 -2.35 22.78 -15.71
C VAL A 527 -1.38 23.89 -15.30
N VAL A 528 -0.16 23.85 -15.85
CA VAL A 528 0.81 24.96 -15.88
C VAL A 528 1.17 25.20 -17.33
N ALA A 529 0.84 26.37 -17.89
CA ALA A 529 1.03 26.63 -19.31
C ALA A 529 1.50 28.06 -19.61
N LEU A 530 2.05 28.24 -20.82
CA LEU A 530 2.46 29.53 -21.36
C LEU A 530 1.24 30.40 -21.65
N GLY A 531 1.28 31.67 -21.26
CA GLY A 531 0.30 32.69 -21.67
C GLY A 531 0.67 33.44 -22.94
N GLY A 532 1.68 32.99 -23.67
CA GLY A 532 2.16 33.56 -24.93
C GLY A 532 3.40 32.84 -25.45
N VAL A 533 4.03 33.36 -26.47
CA VAL A 533 5.23 32.77 -27.10
C VAL A 533 6.44 32.89 -26.15
N GLY A 534 7.19 31.81 -25.97
CA GLY A 534 8.43 31.82 -25.19
C GLY A 534 8.79 30.46 -24.62
N SER A 535 9.62 30.48 -23.60
CA SER A 535 10.02 29.30 -22.84
C SER A 535 9.84 29.54 -21.34
N MET A 536 9.42 28.51 -20.62
CA MET A 536 9.42 28.47 -19.16
C MET A 536 10.04 27.18 -18.66
N TRP A 537 10.66 27.25 -17.46
CA TRP A 537 11.00 26.12 -16.63
C TRP A 537 10.05 26.09 -15.45
N VAL A 538 9.59 24.92 -15.09
CA VAL A 538 8.64 24.66 -14.00
C VAL A 538 9.31 23.72 -13.00
N ASP A 539 9.17 24.02 -11.70
CA ASP A 539 9.64 23.19 -10.61
C ASP A 539 8.79 23.41 -9.35
N MET A 540 8.78 22.48 -8.42
CA MET A 540 8.06 22.55 -7.14
C MET A 540 6.64 23.10 -7.25
N ALA A 541 5.78 22.39 -7.97
CA ALA A 541 4.37 22.71 -8.09
C ALA A 541 3.57 22.15 -6.91
N VAL A 542 2.87 23.02 -6.18
CA VAL A 542 2.05 22.66 -5.01
C VAL A 542 0.62 23.15 -5.22
N LEU A 543 -0.35 22.26 -5.01
CA LEU A 543 -1.78 22.57 -5.02
C LEU A 543 -2.44 21.91 -3.81
N HIS A 544 -3.25 22.64 -3.06
CA HIS A 544 -3.88 22.17 -1.84
C HIS A 544 -5.21 22.87 -1.56
N THR A 545 -6.01 22.30 -0.66
CA THR A 545 -7.23 22.94 -0.11
C THR A 545 -6.90 23.86 1.07
N GLU A 546 -7.93 24.45 1.69
CA GLU A 546 -7.75 25.26 2.90
C GLU A 546 -7.35 24.44 4.14
N SER A 547 -7.49 23.10 4.09
CA SER A 547 -7.14 22.20 5.20
C SER A 547 -5.65 21.89 5.30
N TYR A 548 -4.85 22.32 4.32
CA TYR A 548 -3.41 22.12 4.30
C TYR A 548 -2.72 22.39 5.66
N PRO A 549 -1.79 21.56 6.12
CA PRO A 549 -1.13 20.49 5.37
C PRO A 549 -1.79 19.10 5.48
N TYR A 550 -2.93 18.96 6.14
CA TYR A 550 -3.57 17.66 6.35
C TYR A 550 -4.93 17.59 5.69
N ARG A 551 -5.16 16.54 4.94
CA ARG A 551 -6.41 16.30 4.23
C ARG A 551 -7.59 16.15 5.21
N ALA A 552 -8.66 16.92 4.99
CA ALA A 552 -9.73 17.12 5.97
C ALA A 552 -10.53 15.84 6.28
N ASP A 553 -10.91 15.06 5.25
CA ASP A 553 -11.69 13.83 5.38
C ASP A 553 -10.89 12.79 6.18
N LEU A 554 -9.62 12.54 5.81
CA LEU A 554 -8.73 11.62 6.53
C LEU A 554 -8.49 12.08 7.98
N THR A 555 -8.30 13.39 8.21
CA THR A 555 -8.17 13.94 9.57
C THR A 555 -9.39 13.61 10.42
N GLN A 556 -10.59 13.72 9.84
CA GLN A 556 -11.84 13.43 10.56
C GLN A 556 -11.97 11.92 10.86
N ASP A 557 -11.55 11.06 9.94
CA ASP A 557 -11.55 9.60 10.14
C ASP A 557 -10.60 9.19 11.27
N PHE A 558 -9.40 9.74 11.33
CA PHE A 558 -8.47 9.52 12.45
C PHE A 558 -9.06 9.96 13.80
N ILE A 559 -9.75 11.11 13.86
CA ILE A 559 -10.42 11.58 15.08
C ILE A 559 -11.55 10.61 15.48
N ASN A 560 -12.33 10.13 14.51
CA ASN A 560 -13.44 9.22 14.73
C ASN A 560 -12.99 7.84 15.20
N GLU A 561 -11.82 7.38 14.80
CA GLU A 561 -11.22 6.11 15.21
C GLU A 561 -10.89 6.04 16.71
N ARG A 562 -10.73 7.22 17.35
CA ARG A 562 -10.38 7.33 18.77
C ARG A 562 -8.99 6.77 19.10
N LEU A 563 -8.04 6.96 18.20
CA LEU A 563 -6.66 6.58 18.47
C LEU A 563 -6.12 7.28 19.72
N THR A 564 -5.26 6.58 20.44
CA THR A 564 -4.53 7.11 21.60
C THR A 564 -3.05 7.29 21.29
N PHE A 565 -2.56 6.66 20.23
CA PHE A 565 -1.17 6.60 19.83
C PHE A 565 -1.02 6.61 18.31
N LEU A 566 0.00 7.31 17.79
CA LEU A 566 0.33 7.33 16.37
C LEU A 566 1.83 7.22 16.18
N ARG A 567 2.29 6.19 15.45
CA ARG A 567 3.69 5.98 15.10
C ARG A 567 4.00 6.46 13.70
N TYR A 568 5.12 7.17 13.51
CA TYR A 568 5.72 7.48 12.22
C TYR A 568 7.03 6.73 12.06
N GLY A 569 7.07 5.78 11.17
CA GLY A 569 8.22 4.89 11.00
C GLY A 569 7.92 3.79 10.00
N GLY A 570 8.54 2.64 10.20
CA GLY A 570 8.47 1.49 9.31
C GLY A 570 9.70 1.40 8.41
N THR A 571 9.66 0.52 7.43
CA THR A 571 10.82 0.20 6.57
C THR A 571 11.32 1.41 5.75
N MET A 572 10.46 2.41 5.51
CA MET A 572 10.87 3.65 4.82
C MET A 572 12.08 4.33 5.47
N ILE A 573 12.24 4.22 6.81
CA ILE A 573 13.35 4.89 7.49
C ILE A 573 14.70 4.21 7.26
N ASN A 574 14.72 2.95 6.81
CA ASN A 574 15.93 2.19 6.58
C ASN A 574 16.63 2.60 5.26
N ALA A 575 15.99 3.46 4.44
CA ALA A 575 16.64 3.98 3.23
C ALA A 575 17.94 4.75 3.60
N PRO A 576 19.07 4.51 2.88
CA PRO A 576 20.34 5.15 3.19
C PRO A 576 20.31 6.68 3.14
N GLU A 577 19.39 7.26 2.39
CA GLU A 577 19.24 8.71 2.24
C GLU A 577 18.16 9.32 3.15
N TYR A 578 17.38 8.51 3.87
CA TYR A 578 16.43 8.98 4.87
C TYR A 578 17.20 9.59 6.05
N ARG A 579 17.16 10.92 6.21
CA ARG A 579 17.89 11.66 7.24
C ARG A 579 17.01 12.77 7.81
N VAL A 580 16.93 12.82 9.14
CA VAL A 580 16.08 13.80 9.86
C VAL A 580 16.40 15.25 9.50
N LYS A 581 17.65 15.58 9.22
CA LYS A 581 18.06 16.94 8.80
C LYS A 581 17.38 17.40 7.51
N ASN A 582 17.04 16.47 6.60
CA ASN A 582 16.44 16.77 5.32
C ASN A 582 14.92 17.07 5.44
N MET A 583 14.32 16.74 6.58
CA MET A 583 12.89 16.99 6.89
C MET A 583 12.68 18.30 7.66
N MET A 584 13.76 19.05 7.93
CA MET A 584 13.73 20.29 8.70
C MET A 584 13.71 21.51 7.78
N GLY A 585 13.20 22.64 8.28
CA GLY A 585 13.15 23.90 7.53
C GLY A 585 11.99 23.96 6.51
N PRO A 586 12.02 24.97 5.58
CA PRO A 586 10.96 25.19 4.60
C PRO A 586 10.78 24.00 3.66
N ARG A 587 9.53 23.56 3.46
CA ARG A 587 9.19 22.34 2.68
C ARG A 587 9.66 22.41 1.23
N ASP A 588 9.52 23.57 0.58
CA ASP A 588 9.94 23.81 -0.80
C ASP A 588 11.45 23.69 -1.04
N LYS A 589 12.24 23.64 0.04
CA LYS A 589 13.71 23.52 0.00
C LYS A 589 14.24 22.20 0.54
N ARG A 590 13.36 21.33 1.00
CA ARG A 590 13.75 20.01 1.45
C ARG A 590 14.07 19.12 0.24
N PRO A 591 15.24 18.46 0.19
CA PRO A 591 15.66 17.72 -0.99
C PRO A 591 14.82 16.47 -1.18
N PRO A 592 14.54 16.07 -2.43
CA PRO A 592 14.07 14.71 -2.73
C PRO A 592 15.18 13.70 -2.36
N TYR A 593 14.82 12.44 -2.22
CA TYR A 593 15.77 11.39 -1.86
C TYR A 593 15.36 10.03 -2.44
N LYS A 594 16.33 9.11 -2.55
CA LYS A 594 16.06 7.72 -2.90
C LYS A 594 15.48 7.00 -1.68
N GLY A 595 14.17 6.84 -1.66
CA GLY A 595 13.44 6.14 -0.59
C GLY A 595 13.56 4.61 -0.69
N HIS A 596 13.05 3.92 0.33
CA HIS A 596 12.98 2.46 0.34
C HIS A 596 11.88 1.95 -0.61
N TRP A 597 10.68 2.49 -0.48
CA TRP A 597 9.52 2.08 -1.26
C TRP A 597 9.47 2.76 -2.63
N TYR A 598 9.87 4.02 -2.71
CA TYR A 598 9.88 4.81 -3.92
C TYR A 598 11.22 5.47 -4.15
N ARG A 599 11.73 5.30 -5.37
CA ARG A 599 13.01 5.87 -5.75
C ARG A 599 13.03 7.41 -5.70
N TYR A 600 11.90 8.04 -6.02
CA TYR A 600 11.74 9.49 -6.13
C TYR A 600 10.90 10.04 -4.97
N SER A 601 11.29 9.69 -3.74
CA SER A 601 10.62 10.17 -2.53
C SER A 601 10.94 11.62 -2.25
N THR A 602 10.02 12.34 -1.59
CA THR A 602 10.21 13.73 -1.18
C THR A 602 10.22 13.88 0.34
N ASN A 603 10.73 15.01 0.84
CA ASN A 603 10.73 15.35 2.26
C ASN A 603 9.68 16.44 2.60
N GLY A 604 8.71 16.69 1.74
CA GLY A 604 7.65 17.69 1.96
C GLY A 604 6.80 17.41 3.21
N PHE A 605 6.68 16.13 3.58
CA PHE A 605 6.11 15.67 4.85
C PHE A 605 7.17 14.84 5.60
N GLY A 606 7.25 14.98 6.91
CA GLY A 606 8.21 14.27 7.73
C GLY A 606 7.77 14.16 9.19
N ILE A 607 8.75 13.89 10.06
CA ILE A 607 8.51 13.67 11.51
C ILE A 607 7.81 14.87 12.15
N ILE A 608 8.18 16.11 11.79
CA ILE A 608 7.60 17.32 12.37
C ILE A 608 6.12 17.41 12.04
N GLU A 609 5.76 17.18 10.78
CA GLU A 609 4.38 17.22 10.31
C GLU A 609 3.55 16.13 10.97
N LEU A 610 4.07 14.92 11.11
CA LEU A 610 3.32 13.87 11.77
C LEU A 610 3.12 14.13 13.25
N VAL A 611 4.13 14.62 13.96
CA VAL A 611 4.00 14.97 15.39
C VAL A 611 2.97 16.08 15.59
N ASP A 612 2.96 17.11 14.72
CA ASP A 612 1.94 18.15 14.71
C ASP A 612 0.55 17.57 14.46
N PHE A 613 0.42 16.71 13.45
CA PHE A 613 -0.83 16.01 13.13
C PHE A 613 -1.34 15.17 14.30
N ALA A 614 -0.47 14.36 14.91
CA ALA A 614 -0.83 13.54 16.07
C ALA A 614 -1.40 14.39 17.20
N ARG A 615 -0.77 15.54 17.52
CA ARG A 615 -1.27 16.46 18.53
C ARG A 615 -2.60 17.12 18.12
N LYS A 616 -2.76 17.44 16.84
CA LYS A 616 -4.02 17.98 16.30
C LYS A 616 -5.20 17.01 16.47
N ILE A 617 -4.98 15.72 16.27
CA ILE A 617 -6.03 14.69 16.47
C ILE A 617 -6.12 14.19 17.91
N GLY A 618 -5.26 14.66 18.82
CA GLY A 618 -5.30 14.33 20.25
C GLY A 618 -4.59 13.03 20.65
N THR A 619 -3.65 12.52 19.84
CA THR A 619 -2.90 11.30 20.11
C THR A 619 -1.49 11.56 20.64
N GLU A 620 -0.87 10.54 21.28
CA GLU A 620 0.54 10.55 21.64
C GLU A 620 1.38 10.11 20.43
N PRO A 621 2.31 10.95 19.91
CA PRO A 621 3.17 10.55 18.82
C PRO A 621 4.37 9.73 19.28
N ALA A 622 4.80 8.79 18.43
CA ALA A 622 6.14 8.25 18.41
C ALA A 622 6.71 8.33 17.00
N PHE A 623 8.01 8.39 16.88
CA PHE A 623 8.67 8.39 15.59
C PHE A 623 9.96 7.57 15.63
N SER A 624 10.28 7.00 14.47
CA SER A 624 11.48 6.19 14.27
C SER A 624 12.55 7.01 13.54
N ILE A 625 13.81 6.76 13.86
CA ILE A 625 14.97 7.37 13.20
C ILE A 625 15.87 6.30 12.61
N ASN A 626 16.52 6.61 11.50
CA ASN A 626 17.50 5.72 10.90
C ASN A 626 18.72 5.59 11.85
N ILE A 627 19.19 4.37 12.09
CA ILE A 627 20.34 4.13 13.00
C ILE A 627 21.65 4.78 12.50
N GLU A 628 21.76 5.02 11.19
CA GLU A 628 22.92 5.68 10.58
C GLU A 628 22.79 7.22 10.56
N ASP A 629 21.75 7.78 11.15
CA ASP A 629 21.60 9.23 11.27
C ASP A 629 22.62 9.83 12.26
N ASN A 630 22.81 11.14 12.20
CA ASN A 630 23.73 11.84 13.10
C ASN A 630 23.01 12.21 14.42
N PRO A 631 23.49 11.80 15.60
CA PRO A 631 22.87 12.19 16.87
C PRO A 631 22.71 13.69 17.09
N GLN A 632 23.55 14.54 16.48
CA GLN A 632 23.41 16.00 16.57
C GLN A 632 22.24 16.52 15.73
N ASP A 633 21.97 15.92 14.58
CA ASP A 633 20.82 16.27 13.74
C ASP A 633 19.51 15.86 14.44
N VAL A 634 19.51 14.70 15.10
CA VAL A 634 18.37 14.24 15.93
C VAL A 634 18.15 15.18 17.13
N LEU A 635 19.21 15.68 17.77
CA LEU A 635 19.07 16.70 18.83
C LEU A 635 18.47 18.00 18.29
N ALA A 636 18.84 18.44 17.08
CA ALA A 636 18.24 19.61 16.45
C ALA A 636 16.75 19.38 16.16
N LEU A 637 16.37 18.21 15.65
CA LEU A 637 14.97 17.83 15.48
C LEU A 637 14.20 17.83 16.81
N LEU A 638 14.76 17.26 17.87
CA LEU A 638 14.12 17.23 19.20
C LEU A 638 13.92 18.64 19.79
N GLU A 639 14.80 19.60 19.48
CA GLU A 639 14.59 21.02 19.88
C GLU A 639 13.40 21.63 19.12
N GLU A 640 13.23 21.35 17.82
CA GLU A 640 12.03 21.75 17.08
C GLU A 640 10.75 21.07 17.61
N LEU A 641 10.84 19.81 18.02
CA LEU A 641 9.71 19.03 18.55
C LEU A 641 9.38 19.38 20.02
N LYS A 642 10.19 20.15 20.72
CA LYS A 642 10.01 20.49 22.14
C LYS A 642 8.64 21.09 22.49
N PRO A 643 8.02 21.96 21.67
CA PRO A 643 6.68 22.48 21.96
C PRO A 643 5.59 21.38 22.01
N TYR A 644 5.79 20.27 21.33
CA TYR A 644 4.83 19.17 21.25
C TYR A 644 4.95 18.17 22.40
N GLY A 645 6.04 18.20 23.19
CA GLY A 645 6.25 17.33 24.34
C GLY A 645 6.25 15.84 24.01
N VAL A 646 6.97 15.45 22.96
CA VAL A 646 7.06 14.05 22.51
C VAL A 646 7.69 13.18 23.58
N LYS A 647 7.15 11.99 23.83
CA LYS A 647 7.61 11.07 24.87
C LYS A 647 8.36 9.86 24.32
N TYR A 648 8.18 9.49 23.08
CA TYR A 648 8.70 8.25 22.52
C TYR A 648 9.56 8.51 21.29
N ILE A 649 10.74 7.88 21.26
CA ILE A 649 11.62 7.80 20.11
C ILE A 649 12.03 6.35 19.89
N GLU A 650 11.84 5.86 18.70
CA GLU A 650 12.29 4.54 18.27
C GLU A 650 13.63 4.67 17.54
N ILE A 651 14.61 3.85 17.90
CA ILE A 651 15.93 3.84 17.29
C ILE A 651 16.02 2.68 16.30
N GLY A 652 15.83 3.01 15.02
CA GLY A 652 15.74 2.04 13.92
C GLY A 652 14.32 1.58 13.62
N ASN A 653 14.19 0.57 12.76
CA ASN A 653 13.00 -0.22 12.44
C ASN A 653 13.43 -1.59 11.98
N GLU A 654 12.90 -2.68 12.59
CA GLU A 654 13.17 -4.08 12.22
C GLU A 654 14.68 -4.36 12.05
N GLU A 655 15.50 -3.75 12.90
CA GLU A 655 16.95 -3.81 12.73
C GLU A 655 17.47 -5.22 12.81
N ASN A 656 18.25 -5.60 11.79
CA ASN A 656 18.84 -6.91 11.57
C ASN A 656 17.86 -7.99 11.09
N ILE A 657 16.66 -7.64 10.61
CA ILE A 657 15.87 -8.55 9.79
C ILE A 657 16.68 -8.92 8.54
N GLY A 658 16.83 -10.21 8.26
CA GLY A 658 17.64 -10.70 7.12
C GLY A 658 19.16 -10.80 7.38
N ASP A 659 19.75 -10.03 8.27
CA ASP A 659 21.14 -10.23 8.78
C ASP A 659 21.14 -10.44 10.30
N GLU A 660 21.00 -11.68 10.72
CA GLU A 660 20.93 -12.06 12.13
C GLU A 660 22.29 -12.50 12.67
N SER A 661 23.37 -11.95 12.14
CA SER A 661 24.71 -12.14 12.63
C SER A 661 24.95 -11.43 13.97
N PHE A 662 25.85 -11.92 14.81
CA PHE A 662 26.20 -11.26 16.06
C PHE A 662 26.79 -9.86 15.80
N ALA A 663 27.56 -9.70 14.73
CA ALA A 663 28.16 -8.42 14.37
C ALA A 663 27.11 -7.34 14.02
N ALA A 664 26.02 -7.73 13.35
CA ALA A 664 24.92 -6.80 13.02
C ALA A 664 24.24 -6.31 14.31
N TYR A 665 23.97 -7.19 15.27
CA TYR A 665 23.39 -6.77 16.55
C TYR A 665 24.36 -5.98 17.44
N GLU A 666 25.69 -6.24 17.36
CA GLU A 666 26.70 -5.39 18.00
C GLU A 666 26.69 -3.96 17.45
N HIS A 667 26.64 -3.83 16.12
CA HIS A 667 26.55 -2.53 15.44
C HIS A 667 25.30 -1.78 15.88
N TYR A 668 24.15 -2.43 15.84
CA TYR A 668 22.89 -1.84 16.31
C TYR A 668 22.99 -1.32 17.74
N VAL A 669 23.50 -2.15 18.67
CA VAL A 669 23.66 -1.75 20.09
C VAL A 669 24.61 -0.55 20.21
N GLU A 670 25.70 -0.51 19.46
CA GLU A 670 26.62 0.63 19.42
C GLU A 670 25.91 1.91 18.97
N ARG A 671 25.14 1.83 17.89
CA ARG A 671 24.36 2.96 17.35
C ARG A 671 23.29 3.42 18.33
N PHE A 672 22.51 2.51 18.89
CA PHE A 672 21.51 2.84 19.92
C PHE A 672 22.15 3.60 21.10
N LEU A 673 23.29 3.10 21.61
CA LEU A 673 23.98 3.73 22.73
C LEU A 673 24.55 5.11 22.37
N ALA A 674 24.97 5.33 21.11
CA ALA A 674 25.42 6.64 20.64
C ALA A 674 24.26 7.67 20.73
N PHE A 675 23.06 7.33 20.26
CA PHE A 675 21.87 8.19 20.39
C PHE A 675 21.46 8.37 21.85
N TYR A 676 21.38 7.29 22.62
CA TYR A 676 21.03 7.37 24.03
C TYR A 676 21.95 8.30 24.82
N ASN A 677 23.26 8.17 24.66
CA ASN A 677 24.25 8.97 25.38
C ASN A 677 24.22 10.45 24.96
N ALA A 678 23.90 10.75 23.72
CA ALA A 678 23.76 12.12 23.24
C ALA A 678 22.45 12.77 23.73
N ILE A 679 21.32 12.05 23.68
CA ILE A 679 19.99 12.61 23.89
C ILE A 679 19.58 12.61 25.38
N ARG A 680 19.83 11.51 26.13
CA ARG A 680 19.35 11.34 27.51
C ARG A 680 19.76 12.48 28.48
N PRO A 681 20.98 13.07 28.42
CA PRO A 681 21.35 14.16 29.30
C PRO A 681 20.53 15.45 29.09
N ILE A 682 19.97 15.64 27.89
CA ILE A 682 19.22 16.84 27.50
C ILE A 682 17.70 16.60 27.63
N TYR A 683 17.25 15.38 27.29
CA TYR A 683 15.84 14.97 27.33
C TYR A 683 15.64 13.75 28.25
N PRO A 684 15.70 13.94 29.58
CA PRO A 684 15.67 12.83 30.55
C PRO A 684 14.33 12.08 30.58
N GLU A 685 13.22 12.70 30.16
CA GLU A 685 11.89 12.11 30.18
C GLU A 685 11.59 11.31 28.90
N LEU A 686 12.41 11.41 27.86
CA LEU A 686 12.18 10.72 26.60
C LEU A 686 12.33 9.20 26.76
N GLN A 687 11.36 8.43 26.30
CA GLN A 687 11.36 6.97 26.33
C GLN A 687 11.96 6.45 25.01
N PHE A 688 13.02 5.64 25.15
CA PHE A 688 13.68 5.02 23.99
C PHE A 688 13.08 3.66 23.72
N ILE A 689 12.76 3.38 22.47
CA ILE A 689 12.25 2.10 21.98
C ILE A 689 13.38 1.40 21.22
N ASN A 690 13.61 0.14 21.55
CA ASN A 690 14.59 -0.73 20.92
C ASN A 690 13.93 -1.47 19.74
N ALA A 691 14.41 -1.25 18.53
CA ALA A 691 13.90 -1.82 17.28
C ALA A 691 14.68 -3.07 16.81
N ALA A 692 15.56 -3.65 17.63
CA ALA A 692 16.26 -4.88 17.25
C ALA A 692 15.26 -6.02 16.98
N TRP A 693 15.35 -6.65 15.81
CA TRP A 693 14.43 -7.71 15.39
C TRP A 693 14.38 -8.85 16.41
N TRP A 694 13.19 -9.10 16.97
CA TRP A 694 12.99 -10.09 18.03
C TRP A 694 13.03 -11.53 17.49
N ARG A 695 13.94 -12.35 18.04
CA ARG A 695 14.12 -13.76 17.69
C ARG A 695 14.17 -14.63 18.96
N GLN A 696 13.00 -15.14 19.38
CA GLN A 696 12.94 -16.03 20.57
C GLN A 696 13.67 -17.37 20.38
N ASP A 697 13.93 -17.80 19.16
CA ASP A 697 14.69 -19.00 18.82
C ASP A 697 16.22 -18.77 18.85
N LYS A 698 16.68 -17.50 19.02
CA LYS A 698 18.08 -17.10 19.19
C LYS A 698 18.30 -16.41 20.56
N PRO A 699 18.06 -17.12 21.69
CA PRO A 699 18.02 -16.50 23.00
C PRO A 699 19.34 -15.83 23.42
N GLU A 700 20.50 -16.33 22.97
CA GLU A 700 21.81 -15.75 23.30
C GLU A 700 22.01 -14.36 22.67
N LEU A 701 21.54 -14.18 21.44
CA LEU A 701 21.56 -12.89 20.75
C LEU A 701 20.62 -11.90 21.41
N MET A 702 19.42 -12.34 21.73
CA MET A 702 18.42 -11.51 22.40
C MET A 702 18.89 -11.12 23.81
N GLU A 703 19.53 -12.04 24.55
CA GLU A 703 20.11 -11.73 25.86
C GLU A 703 21.23 -10.69 25.77
N TYR A 704 22.07 -10.76 24.73
CA TYR A 704 23.13 -9.76 24.50
C TYR A 704 22.53 -8.36 24.35
N VAL A 705 21.55 -8.19 23.42
CA VAL A 705 20.89 -6.90 23.19
C VAL A 705 20.18 -6.43 24.46
N PHE A 706 19.42 -7.33 25.12
CA PHE A 706 18.71 -7.01 26.36
C PHE A 706 19.67 -6.48 27.44
N ARG A 707 20.77 -7.18 27.73
CA ARG A 707 21.73 -6.76 28.77
C ARG A 707 22.42 -5.44 28.44
N ALA A 708 22.67 -5.16 27.16
CA ALA A 708 23.27 -3.90 26.75
C ALA A 708 22.31 -2.71 26.94
N LEU A 709 21.00 -2.92 26.72
CA LEU A 709 19.99 -1.87 26.64
C LEU A 709 19.06 -1.80 27.86
N ASP A 710 19.08 -2.79 28.78
CA ASP A 710 18.26 -2.80 29.98
C ASP A 710 18.57 -1.59 30.88
N GLY A 711 17.52 -0.87 31.31
CA GLY A 711 17.61 0.41 32.02
C GLY A 711 17.92 1.63 31.12
N LYS A 712 18.05 1.43 29.78
CA LYS A 712 18.22 2.50 28.79
C LYS A 712 17.04 2.55 27.81
N ALA A 713 16.71 1.43 27.18
CA ALA A 713 15.46 1.27 26.46
C ALA A 713 14.32 1.04 27.45
N ALA A 714 13.23 1.76 27.27
CA ALA A 714 12.00 1.56 28.04
C ALA A 714 11.16 0.42 27.46
N LEU A 715 11.17 0.28 26.15
CA LEU A 715 10.38 -0.69 25.40
C LEU A 715 11.27 -1.44 24.40
N TRP A 716 10.89 -2.69 24.13
CA TRP A 716 11.36 -3.46 22.99
C TRP A 716 10.22 -3.60 22.00
N ASP A 717 10.44 -3.22 20.75
CA ASP A 717 9.47 -3.33 19.70
C ASP A 717 9.38 -4.77 19.17
N TYR A 718 8.16 -5.24 18.92
CA TYR A 718 7.83 -6.58 18.44
C TYR A 718 6.76 -6.52 17.36
N HIS A 719 7.04 -7.07 16.18
CA HIS A 719 6.16 -7.06 15.01
C HIS A 719 5.58 -8.46 14.77
N PRO A 720 4.36 -8.76 15.23
CA PRO A 720 3.67 -10.01 14.93
C PRO A 720 3.00 -9.98 13.57
N TRP A 721 2.90 -11.15 12.93
CA TRP A 721 2.03 -11.36 11.78
C TRP A 721 0.64 -11.79 12.26
N THR A 722 -0.41 -11.10 11.83
CA THR A 722 -1.75 -11.19 12.43
C THR A 722 -2.91 -11.10 11.43
N ASP A 723 -2.77 -11.62 10.22
CA ASP A 723 -3.88 -11.67 9.25
C ASP A 723 -5.05 -12.52 9.74
N GLU A 724 -4.74 -13.61 10.45
CA GLU A 724 -5.72 -14.64 10.82
C GLU A 724 -5.86 -14.81 12.32
N ALA A 725 -7.04 -15.26 12.77
CA ALA A 725 -7.37 -15.45 14.17
C ALA A 725 -6.42 -16.42 14.93
N ASP A 726 -5.85 -17.42 14.25
CA ASP A 726 -4.93 -18.37 14.87
C ASP A 726 -3.55 -17.73 15.06
N GLN A 727 -3.09 -16.91 14.14
CA GLN A 727 -1.87 -16.09 14.26
C GLN A 727 -2.02 -15.10 15.44
N ALA A 728 -3.14 -14.38 15.52
CA ALA A 728 -3.43 -13.47 16.62
C ALA A 728 -3.45 -14.16 17.99
N ARG A 729 -3.93 -15.41 18.08
CA ARG A 729 -3.89 -16.20 19.32
C ARG A 729 -2.47 -16.58 19.74
N ALA A 730 -1.56 -16.76 18.78
CA ALA A 730 -0.16 -17.07 19.07
C ALA A 730 0.55 -15.90 19.76
N VAL A 731 0.18 -14.65 19.44
CA VAL A 731 0.78 -13.42 19.99
C VAL A 731 0.81 -13.44 21.53
N GLU A 732 -0.27 -13.89 22.18
CA GLU A 732 -0.28 -13.95 23.65
C GLU A 732 0.80 -14.90 24.22
N THR A 733 1.05 -16.01 23.54
CA THR A 733 2.07 -16.99 23.95
C THR A 733 3.47 -16.41 23.74
N GLU A 734 3.68 -15.74 22.63
CA GLU A 734 4.95 -15.10 22.28
C GLU A 734 5.28 -13.96 23.26
N LEU A 735 4.33 -13.09 23.57
CA LEU A 735 4.48 -12.03 24.58
C LEU A 735 4.79 -12.58 25.98
N LYS A 736 4.13 -13.69 26.39
CA LYS A 736 4.44 -14.36 27.66
C LYS A 736 5.85 -14.94 27.66
N THR A 737 6.29 -15.50 26.55
CA THR A 737 7.66 -16.00 26.39
C THR A 737 8.67 -14.86 26.49
N MET A 738 8.47 -13.77 25.74
CA MET A 738 9.31 -12.57 25.80
C MET A 738 9.43 -12.02 27.23
N ARG A 739 8.29 -11.83 27.92
CA ARG A 739 8.27 -11.37 29.31
C ARG A 739 9.04 -12.33 30.23
N SER A 740 8.88 -13.64 30.03
CA SER A 740 9.58 -14.64 30.83
C SER A 740 11.09 -14.63 30.60
N MET A 741 11.53 -14.43 29.39
CA MET A 741 12.95 -14.27 29.02
C MET A 741 13.54 -13.01 29.70
N PHE A 742 12.87 -11.86 29.59
CA PHE A 742 13.29 -10.62 30.23
C PHE A 742 13.48 -10.78 31.74
N LEU A 743 12.48 -11.34 32.41
CA LEU A 743 12.53 -11.60 33.86
C LEU A 743 13.58 -12.68 34.25
N GLY A 744 13.85 -13.63 33.36
CA GLY A 744 14.90 -14.62 33.51
C GLY A 744 16.30 -14.03 33.44
N TRP A 745 16.49 -13.06 32.55
CA TRP A 745 17.77 -12.35 32.35
C TRP A 745 18.00 -11.30 33.47
N ASN A 746 16.95 -10.55 33.83
CA ASN A 746 17.00 -9.61 34.97
C ASN A 746 15.62 -9.51 35.63
N PRO A 747 15.45 -10.11 36.84
CA PRO A 747 14.17 -10.04 37.60
C PRO A 747 13.76 -8.63 38.04
N GLN A 748 14.66 -7.65 37.96
CA GLN A 748 14.41 -6.24 38.31
C GLN A 748 14.23 -5.33 37.09
N THR A 749 14.17 -5.89 35.88
CA THR A 749 14.00 -5.10 34.67
C THR A 749 12.72 -4.30 34.67
N THR A 750 12.78 -3.10 34.15
CA THR A 750 11.62 -2.25 33.87
C THR A 750 11.29 -2.21 32.38
N MET A 751 12.10 -2.87 31.54
CA MET A 751 11.86 -2.95 30.11
C MET A 751 10.56 -3.68 29.83
N LYS A 752 9.73 -3.10 28.97
CA LYS A 752 8.44 -3.62 28.53
C LYS A 752 8.41 -3.85 27.03
N CYS A 753 7.26 -4.15 26.48
CA CYS A 753 7.07 -4.39 25.06
C CYS A 753 6.26 -3.25 24.43
N ALA A 754 6.58 -2.92 23.17
CA ALA A 754 5.72 -2.22 22.24
C ALA A 754 5.39 -3.18 21.09
N ILE A 755 4.23 -3.04 20.47
CA ILE A 755 3.88 -3.60 19.18
C ILE A 755 3.64 -2.39 18.27
N LEU A 756 4.63 -2.03 17.46
CA LEU A 756 4.54 -0.85 16.60
C LEU A 756 4.07 -1.20 15.19
N GLU A 757 4.04 -2.50 14.86
CA GLU A 757 3.44 -3.01 13.64
C GLU A 757 2.76 -4.36 13.90
N GLU A 758 1.44 -4.39 13.93
CA GLU A 758 0.72 -5.62 13.66
C GLU A 758 0.64 -5.78 12.14
N ASN A 759 1.42 -6.69 11.57
CA ASN A 759 1.52 -6.86 10.12
C ASN A 759 0.52 -7.88 9.56
N GLY A 760 0.14 -7.68 8.29
CA GLY A 760 -0.70 -8.55 7.48
C GLY A 760 -0.80 -8.06 6.03
N ASN A 761 -1.58 -8.75 5.20
CA ASN A 761 -1.84 -8.36 3.80
C ASN A 761 -3.34 -8.23 3.51
N THR A 762 -4.16 -8.08 4.53
CA THR A 762 -5.61 -7.95 4.37
C THR A 762 -6.18 -6.82 5.22
N HIS A 763 -7.34 -6.32 4.79
CA HIS A 763 -8.09 -5.24 5.45
C HIS A 763 -9.57 -5.63 5.64
N ASN A 764 -9.89 -6.92 5.55
CA ASN A 764 -11.24 -7.48 5.57
C ASN A 764 -11.74 -7.81 6.99
N MET A 765 -12.91 -8.45 7.08
CA MET A 765 -13.50 -8.85 8.36
C MET A 765 -12.63 -9.88 9.11
N HIS A 766 -11.85 -10.72 8.42
CA HIS A 766 -10.92 -11.65 9.07
C HIS A 766 -9.85 -10.89 9.85
N ARG A 767 -9.26 -9.87 9.23
CA ARG A 767 -8.27 -8.98 9.88
C ARG A 767 -8.88 -8.24 11.07
N ALA A 768 -10.14 -7.79 10.99
CA ALA A 768 -10.83 -7.14 12.11
C ALA A 768 -10.96 -8.06 13.34
N LEU A 769 -11.33 -9.33 13.13
CA LEU A 769 -11.40 -10.32 14.21
C LEU A 769 -10.03 -10.63 14.78
N SER A 770 -9.03 -10.73 13.94
CA SER A 770 -7.63 -10.94 14.32
C SER A 770 -7.13 -9.81 15.22
N HIS A 771 -7.28 -8.57 14.81
CA HIS A 771 -6.90 -7.39 15.59
C HIS A 771 -7.63 -7.35 16.95
N ALA A 772 -8.94 -7.62 17.00
CA ALA A 772 -9.67 -7.70 18.26
C ALA A 772 -9.12 -8.79 19.21
N ILE A 773 -8.61 -9.91 18.67
CA ILE A 773 -7.95 -10.97 19.44
C ILE A 773 -6.58 -10.51 19.98
N VAL A 774 -5.79 -9.78 19.18
CA VAL A 774 -4.52 -9.18 19.61
C VAL A 774 -4.76 -8.21 20.76
N LEU A 775 -5.73 -7.30 20.65
CA LEU A 775 -6.10 -6.38 21.72
C LEU A 775 -6.51 -7.13 23.00
N ASN A 776 -7.22 -8.25 22.89
CA ASN A 776 -7.52 -9.10 24.03
C ASN A 776 -6.26 -9.75 24.64
N ALA A 777 -5.30 -10.17 23.81
CA ALA A 777 -4.01 -10.69 24.25
C ALA A 777 -3.22 -9.62 25.01
N VAL A 778 -3.12 -8.43 24.45
CA VAL A 778 -2.43 -7.27 25.04
C VAL A 778 -3.04 -6.89 26.40
N ARG A 779 -4.38 -6.84 26.51
CA ARG A 779 -5.05 -6.59 27.80
C ARG A 779 -4.67 -7.62 28.87
N ARG A 780 -4.51 -8.92 28.52
CA ARG A 780 -4.13 -9.98 29.44
C ARG A 780 -2.64 -9.94 29.86
N MET A 781 -1.84 -9.09 29.25
CA MET A 781 -0.42 -8.95 29.60
C MET A 781 -0.15 -8.06 30.84
N ASP A 782 -1.18 -7.53 31.51
CA ASP A 782 -1.04 -6.74 32.75
C ASP A 782 0.00 -5.61 32.60
N GLY A 783 -0.19 -4.76 31.58
CA GLY A 783 0.68 -3.61 31.31
C GLY A 783 2.12 -3.96 30.88
N PHE A 784 2.40 -5.20 30.47
CA PHE A 784 3.69 -5.52 29.83
C PHE A 784 3.79 -4.91 28.44
N VAL A 785 2.73 -4.93 27.62
CA VAL A 785 2.63 -4.19 26.37
C VAL A 785 2.12 -2.79 26.66
N GLN A 786 2.85 -1.76 26.27
CA GLN A 786 2.53 -0.36 26.56
C GLN A 786 1.93 0.38 25.36
N LEU A 787 2.37 0.02 24.17
CA LEU A 787 1.96 0.58 22.90
C LEU A 787 1.55 -0.58 21.99
N ASP A 788 0.49 -0.39 21.22
CA ASP A 788 0.04 -1.33 20.21
C ASP A 788 -0.55 -0.58 19.02
N SER A 789 -0.10 -0.91 17.79
CA SER A 789 -0.54 -0.26 16.57
C SER A 789 -0.52 -1.21 15.37
N PRO A 790 -1.67 -1.40 14.70
CA PRO A 790 -1.68 -2.05 13.40
C PRO A 790 -0.99 -1.20 12.34
N ALA A 791 -0.33 -1.83 11.41
CA ALA A 791 0.18 -1.26 10.17
C ALA A 791 -0.79 -1.60 9.03
N ASN A 792 -1.12 -0.67 8.10
CA ASN A 792 -0.96 0.77 8.13
C ASN A 792 -2.27 1.45 8.56
N ALA A 793 -2.20 2.74 8.99
CA ALA A 793 -3.39 3.54 9.21
C ALA A 793 -4.18 3.79 7.91
N LEU A 794 -3.48 4.04 6.82
CA LEU A 794 -4.02 4.46 5.53
C LEU A 794 -3.69 3.47 4.41
N GLN A 795 -4.50 3.49 3.34
CA GLN A 795 -4.24 2.79 2.09
C GLN A 795 -4.90 3.53 0.92
N PRO A 796 -4.17 3.93 -0.12
CA PRO A 796 -4.79 4.42 -1.36
C PRO A 796 -5.49 3.28 -2.08
N TYR A 797 -6.72 3.55 -2.55
CA TYR A 797 -7.54 2.54 -3.22
C TYR A 797 -6.95 2.17 -4.58
N LEU A 798 -6.87 0.87 -4.88
CA LEU A 798 -6.30 0.33 -6.11
C LEU A 798 -4.83 0.73 -6.35
N GLN A 799 -4.10 1.09 -5.31
CA GLN A 799 -2.67 1.28 -5.39
C GLN A 799 -1.98 0.45 -4.32
N ASN A 800 -1.28 -0.58 -4.75
CA ASN A 800 -0.62 -1.57 -3.91
C ASN A 800 0.72 -2.00 -4.52
N ASP A 801 1.47 -1.02 -5.01
CA ASP A 801 2.71 -1.19 -5.79
C ASP A 801 3.77 -2.02 -5.04
N ASN A 802 3.84 -1.82 -3.72
CA ASN A 802 4.81 -2.46 -2.86
C ASN A 802 4.23 -3.61 -2.02
N GLY A 803 2.99 -4.01 -2.27
CA GLY A 803 2.27 -4.97 -1.44
C GLY A 803 1.77 -4.33 -0.12
N TRP A 804 1.57 -5.13 0.93
CA TRP A 804 1.14 -4.64 2.25
C TRP A 804 -0.24 -3.98 2.26
N ASN A 805 -1.21 -4.59 1.58
CA ASN A 805 -2.58 -4.12 1.50
C ASN A 805 -3.32 -4.33 2.85
N GLN A 806 -3.00 -3.54 3.85
CA GLN A 806 -3.42 -3.70 5.24
C GLN A 806 -4.00 -2.43 5.89
N GLY A 807 -4.32 -1.40 5.11
CA GLY A 807 -4.79 -0.12 5.62
C GLY A 807 -6.15 -0.20 6.34
N GLN A 808 -6.32 0.64 7.35
CA GLN A 808 -7.57 0.77 8.11
C GLN A 808 -8.53 1.78 7.48
N ILE A 809 -8.00 2.89 6.94
CA ILE A 809 -8.73 3.94 6.24
C ILE A 809 -8.28 3.95 4.78
N PHE A 810 -9.20 3.69 3.89
CA PHE A 810 -9.00 3.75 2.45
C PHE A 810 -9.39 5.11 1.91
N PHE A 811 -8.75 5.54 0.83
CA PHE A 811 -9.06 6.81 0.19
C PHE A 811 -8.78 6.79 -1.31
N ASN A 812 -9.41 7.71 -2.03
CA ASN A 812 -9.09 8.10 -3.39
C ASN A 812 -8.94 9.63 -3.50
N SER A 813 -8.98 10.20 -4.69
CA SER A 813 -8.77 11.64 -4.91
C SER A 813 -9.80 12.56 -4.23
N HIS A 814 -10.98 12.06 -3.85
CA HIS A 814 -12.11 12.89 -3.41
C HIS A 814 -12.90 12.36 -2.22
N MET A 815 -12.64 11.15 -1.74
CA MET A 815 -13.34 10.58 -0.58
C MET A 815 -12.45 9.60 0.18
N SER A 816 -12.83 9.33 1.43
CA SER A 816 -12.28 8.27 2.28
C SER A 816 -13.38 7.34 2.78
N TRP A 817 -13.03 6.13 3.19
CA TRP A 817 -13.91 5.18 3.87
C TRP A 817 -13.11 4.23 4.75
N CYS A 818 -13.76 3.69 5.78
CA CYS A 818 -13.11 2.92 6.81
C CYS A 818 -13.34 1.41 6.61
N GLN A 819 -12.32 0.60 6.87
CA GLN A 819 -12.35 -0.85 6.72
C GLN A 819 -12.78 -1.56 8.03
N PRO A 820 -13.16 -2.83 8.00
CA PRO A 820 -13.54 -3.57 9.20
C PRO A 820 -12.51 -3.50 10.37
N PRO A 821 -11.16 -3.57 10.16
CA PRO A 821 -10.19 -3.38 11.25
C PRO A 821 -10.27 -2.03 11.96
N TYR A 822 -10.52 -0.94 11.21
CA TYR A 822 -10.77 0.39 11.78
C TYR A 822 -11.91 0.37 12.81
N TYR A 823 -13.03 -0.27 12.45
CA TYR A 823 -14.18 -0.34 13.36
C TYR A 823 -13.92 -1.22 14.58
N ALA A 824 -13.11 -2.28 14.43
CA ALA A 824 -12.69 -3.08 15.57
C ALA A 824 -11.85 -2.24 16.55
N GLN A 825 -10.91 -1.43 16.03
CA GLN A 825 -10.11 -0.49 16.80
C GLN A 825 -10.98 0.58 17.48
N GLN A 826 -11.86 1.23 16.71
CA GLN A 826 -12.78 2.26 17.21
C GLN A 826 -13.66 1.75 18.36
N MET A 827 -14.25 0.57 18.20
CA MET A 827 -15.06 -0.08 19.23
C MET A 827 -14.25 -0.34 20.50
N ALA A 828 -13.01 -0.81 20.34
CA ALA A 828 -12.12 -1.10 21.47
C ALA A 828 -11.68 0.16 22.21
N ALA A 829 -11.21 1.17 21.48
CA ALA A 829 -10.72 2.44 22.00
C ALA A 829 -11.81 3.23 22.72
N SER A 830 -13.01 3.32 22.10
CA SER A 830 -14.18 4.05 22.69
C SER A 830 -14.69 3.46 24.00
N HIS A 831 -14.32 2.20 24.33
CA HIS A 831 -14.80 1.50 25.52
C HIS A 831 -13.64 1.04 26.41
N HIS A 832 -12.49 1.76 26.35
CA HIS A 832 -11.36 1.49 27.22
C HIS A 832 -11.75 1.58 28.71
N GLN A 833 -11.29 0.60 29.49
CA GLN A 833 -11.34 0.62 30.96
C GLN A 833 -9.99 0.17 31.54
N PRO A 834 -9.46 0.84 32.59
CA PRO A 834 -8.09 0.68 33.05
C PRO A 834 -7.79 -0.63 33.81
N LEU A 835 -8.81 -1.33 34.29
CA LEU A 835 -8.62 -2.49 35.13
C LEU A 835 -9.09 -3.78 34.45
N LEU A 836 -8.15 -4.71 34.19
CA LEU A 836 -8.48 -6.06 33.74
C LEU A 836 -9.10 -6.82 34.89
N ILE A 837 -10.26 -7.44 34.67
CA ILE A 837 -10.93 -8.28 35.68
C ILE A 837 -11.05 -9.72 35.22
N ARG A 838 -11.22 -10.62 36.17
CA ARG A 838 -11.30 -12.05 35.88
C ARG A 838 -12.48 -12.39 35.00
N SER A 839 -12.19 -13.03 33.87
CA SER A 839 -13.21 -13.54 32.96
C SER A 839 -12.82 -14.90 32.41
N ALA A 840 -13.80 -15.74 32.07
CA ALA A 840 -13.57 -17.08 31.54
C ALA A 840 -14.73 -17.55 30.66
N CYS A 841 -14.37 -18.23 29.57
CA CYS A 841 -15.29 -18.97 28.72
C CYS A 841 -14.66 -20.31 28.34
N ARG A 842 -15.44 -21.41 28.39
CA ARG A 842 -14.95 -22.75 27.98
C ARG A 842 -15.06 -23.06 26.52
N ASN A 843 -15.81 -22.23 25.76
CA ASN A 843 -15.94 -22.40 24.34
C ASN A 843 -14.70 -21.84 23.66
N ARG A 844 -13.91 -22.69 23.02
CA ARG A 844 -12.65 -22.33 22.35
C ARG A 844 -12.82 -21.39 21.14
N ASN A 845 -14.04 -21.28 20.60
CA ASN A 845 -14.35 -20.36 19.52
C ASN A 845 -14.61 -18.93 20.04
N ILE A 846 -14.69 -18.74 21.36
CA ILE A 846 -14.80 -17.44 22.00
C ILE A 846 -13.45 -17.01 22.54
N ASN A 847 -12.93 -15.88 22.04
CA ASN A 847 -11.82 -15.15 22.65
C ASN A 847 -12.38 -13.92 23.33
N MET A 848 -12.03 -13.67 24.59
CA MET A 848 -12.62 -12.56 25.31
C MET A 848 -11.74 -12.02 26.45
N THR A 849 -11.96 -10.76 26.78
CA THR A 849 -11.51 -10.11 28.03
C THR A 849 -12.65 -9.31 28.63
N ALA A 850 -12.56 -9.07 29.93
CA ALA A 850 -13.42 -8.13 30.62
C ALA A 850 -12.57 -7.10 31.39
N THR A 851 -12.99 -5.86 31.35
CA THR A 851 -12.35 -4.72 32.00
C THR A 851 -13.38 -3.93 32.79
N ARG A 852 -12.93 -3.09 33.71
CA ARG A 852 -13.84 -2.21 34.46
C ARG A 852 -13.20 -0.85 34.77
N SER A 853 -14.08 0.14 35.05
CA SER A 853 -13.69 1.42 35.60
C SER A 853 -13.13 1.31 37.02
N GLU A 854 -12.32 2.29 37.44
CA GLU A 854 -11.78 2.35 38.81
C GLU A 854 -12.87 2.37 39.88
N ASP A 855 -13.96 3.11 39.62
CA ASP A 855 -15.12 3.22 40.53
C ASP A 855 -16.04 1.99 40.48
N GLY A 856 -15.78 1.03 39.62
CA GLY A 856 -16.54 -0.20 39.45
C GLY A 856 -17.94 -0.08 38.88
N ARG A 857 -18.31 1.13 38.34
CA ARG A 857 -19.65 1.37 37.78
C ARG A 857 -19.81 0.92 36.35
N THR A 858 -18.71 0.72 35.65
CA THR A 858 -18.72 0.29 34.24
C THR A 858 -17.90 -0.98 34.10
N VAL A 859 -18.49 -2.02 33.52
CA VAL A 859 -17.83 -3.25 33.12
C VAL A 859 -17.97 -3.38 31.61
N VAL A 860 -16.84 -3.60 30.93
CA VAL A 860 -16.80 -3.77 29.47
C VAL A 860 -16.24 -5.17 29.15
N MET A 861 -16.94 -5.88 28.29
CA MET A 861 -16.50 -7.17 27.75
C MET A 861 -16.23 -7.06 26.28
N HIS A 862 -15.03 -7.48 25.86
CA HIS A 862 -14.60 -7.58 24.47
C HIS A 862 -14.63 -9.04 24.07
N ILE A 863 -15.56 -9.42 23.18
CA ILE A 863 -15.88 -10.82 22.88
C ILE A 863 -15.76 -11.05 21.37
N VAL A 864 -14.90 -11.97 20.96
CA VAL A 864 -14.74 -12.38 19.57
C VAL A 864 -15.29 -13.79 19.40
N ASN A 865 -16.25 -13.99 18.51
CA ASN A 865 -16.75 -15.28 18.04
C ASN A 865 -16.08 -15.61 16.70
N THR A 866 -15.14 -16.55 16.69
CA THR A 866 -14.44 -16.97 15.47
C THR A 866 -15.13 -18.09 14.70
N SER A 867 -16.27 -18.62 15.21
CA SER A 867 -17.00 -19.71 14.50
C SER A 867 -17.86 -19.19 13.35
N SER A 868 -18.13 -20.06 12.39
CA SER A 868 -19.09 -19.79 11.31
C SER A 868 -20.56 -19.93 11.71
N ALA A 869 -20.85 -20.07 13.02
CA ALA A 869 -22.20 -20.20 13.56
C ALA A 869 -22.43 -19.21 14.68
N ASP A 870 -23.66 -18.78 14.80
CA ASP A 870 -24.17 -18.02 15.94
C ASP A 870 -24.02 -18.82 17.23
N ILE A 871 -23.56 -18.16 18.30
CA ILE A 871 -23.37 -18.80 19.62
C ILE A 871 -24.30 -18.15 20.63
N PRO A 872 -25.32 -18.87 21.15
CA PRO A 872 -26.10 -18.40 22.28
C PRO A 872 -25.25 -18.43 23.56
N VAL A 873 -25.18 -17.29 24.24
CA VAL A 873 -24.39 -17.13 25.45
C VAL A 873 -25.25 -16.66 26.64
N GLU A 874 -24.84 -17.06 27.83
CA GLU A 874 -25.30 -16.51 29.10
C GLU A 874 -24.09 -15.91 29.84
N ILE A 875 -24.19 -14.67 30.25
CA ILE A 875 -23.15 -13.98 30.99
C ILE A 875 -23.48 -14.08 32.46
N ASP A 876 -22.65 -14.81 33.22
CA ASP A 876 -22.71 -14.91 34.67
C ASP A 876 -21.76 -13.85 35.26
N MET A 877 -22.32 -12.66 35.48
CA MET A 877 -21.58 -11.53 36.08
C MET A 877 -21.70 -11.58 37.60
N ARG A 878 -20.57 -11.73 38.28
CA ARG A 878 -20.45 -11.88 39.73
C ARG A 878 -19.84 -10.66 40.39
N ASN A 879 -20.20 -10.40 41.60
CA ASN A 879 -19.61 -9.35 42.45
C ASN A 879 -19.63 -7.95 41.79
N ALA A 880 -20.58 -7.73 40.89
CA ALA A 880 -20.90 -6.42 40.33
C ALA A 880 -22.09 -5.80 41.10
N GLY A 881 -22.22 -4.51 41.05
CA GLY A 881 -23.44 -3.80 41.49
C GLY A 881 -24.66 -4.23 40.67
N LYS A 882 -25.84 -3.74 41.02
CA LYS A 882 -27.04 -4.00 40.25
C LYS A 882 -26.90 -3.40 38.83
N THR A 883 -27.13 -4.21 37.81
CA THR A 883 -27.13 -3.76 36.43
C THR A 883 -28.20 -2.71 36.19
N VAL A 884 -27.81 -1.54 35.69
CA VAL A 884 -28.67 -0.41 35.36
C VAL A 884 -28.96 -0.36 33.87
N ASN A 885 -27.94 -0.56 33.04
CA ASN A 885 -28.04 -0.48 31.58
C ASN A 885 -27.05 -1.47 30.95
N ILE A 886 -27.45 -1.99 29.77
CA ILE A 886 -26.60 -2.81 28.92
C ILE A 886 -26.61 -2.20 27.51
N ARG A 887 -25.42 -1.92 26.97
CA ARG A 887 -25.22 -1.46 25.61
C ARG A 887 -24.36 -2.47 24.89
N ARG A 888 -24.73 -2.84 23.68
CA ARG A 888 -23.99 -3.79 22.85
C ARG A 888 -23.69 -3.17 21.50
N LEU A 889 -22.40 -3.25 21.09
CA LEU A 889 -21.98 -3.02 19.73
C LEU A 889 -21.50 -4.34 19.14
N SER A 890 -21.85 -4.62 17.88
CA SER A 890 -21.43 -5.83 17.17
C SER A 890 -20.96 -5.47 15.78
N LEU A 891 -19.77 -5.99 15.42
CA LEU A 891 -19.19 -5.94 14.07
C LEU A 891 -19.17 -7.38 13.56
N TYR A 892 -19.79 -7.65 12.39
CA TYR A 892 -19.86 -8.99 11.82
C TYR A 892 -20.12 -8.96 10.31
N GLY A 893 -19.67 -10.00 9.61
CA GLY A 893 -19.79 -10.21 8.19
C GLY A 893 -19.12 -11.50 7.76
N ASP A 894 -19.06 -11.75 6.46
CA ASP A 894 -18.23 -12.81 5.93
C ASP A 894 -16.74 -12.44 6.07
N LEU A 895 -15.85 -13.44 6.21
CA LEU A 895 -14.45 -13.18 6.52
C LEU A 895 -13.73 -12.34 5.46
N THR A 896 -14.17 -12.44 4.22
CA THR A 896 -13.62 -11.69 3.09
C THR A 896 -14.30 -10.34 2.83
N ASP A 897 -15.34 -9.99 3.61
CA ASP A 897 -16.04 -8.71 3.42
C ASP A 897 -15.14 -7.52 3.74
N THR A 898 -15.16 -6.54 2.84
CA THR A 898 -14.51 -5.23 2.94
C THR A 898 -15.51 -4.13 2.64
N ASN A 899 -15.16 -2.90 2.97
CA ASN A 899 -15.87 -1.71 2.51
C ASN A 899 -15.20 -1.18 1.24
N THR A 900 -15.98 -0.66 0.31
CA THR A 900 -15.53 -0.14 -0.99
C THR A 900 -16.06 1.27 -1.19
N PRO A 901 -15.54 2.07 -2.15
CA PRO A 901 -16.10 3.39 -2.43
C PRO A 901 -17.57 3.36 -2.87
N HIS A 902 -18.06 2.21 -3.36
CA HIS A 902 -19.48 2.02 -3.75
C HIS A 902 -20.35 1.55 -2.59
N GLU A 903 -19.79 0.84 -1.62
CA GLU A 903 -20.45 0.35 -0.42
C GLU A 903 -19.60 0.66 0.83
N PRO A 904 -19.41 1.97 1.17
CA PRO A 904 -18.47 2.39 2.20
C PRO A 904 -18.89 1.99 3.63
N GLU A 905 -20.15 1.59 3.82
CA GLU A 905 -20.74 1.19 5.10
C GLU A 905 -21.28 -0.26 5.10
N LYS A 906 -20.80 -1.13 4.20
CA LYS A 906 -21.21 -2.54 4.14
C LYS A 906 -20.97 -3.25 5.48
N ILE A 907 -19.83 -3.04 6.08
CA ILE A 907 -19.42 -3.57 7.39
C ILE A 907 -19.15 -2.42 8.34
N VAL A 908 -20.11 -2.18 9.24
CA VAL A 908 -20.04 -1.14 10.28
C VAL A 908 -20.57 -1.67 11.62
N PRO A 909 -20.20 -1.08 12.76
CA PRO A 909 -20.72 -1.48 14.06
C PRO A 909 -22.24 -1.29 14.16
N ARG A 910 -22.94 -2.32 14.67
CA ARG A 910 -24.39 -2.27 14.91
C ARG A 910 -24.66 -2.20 16.40
N GLU A 911 -25.36 -1.15 16.82
CA GLU A 911 -25.73 -0.95 18.23
C GLU A 911 -27.05 -1.62 18.56
N SER A 912 -27.13 -2.23 19.76
CA SER A 912 -28.36 -2.79 20.32
C SER A 912 -28.36 -2.67 21.84
N LYS A 913 -29.55 -2.81 22.43
CA LYS A 913 -29.76 -2.79 23.90
C LYS A 913 -30.41 -4.12 24.32
N PRO A 914 -29.62 -5.11 24.75
CA PRO A 914 -30.16 -6.37 25.23
C PRO A 914 -31.01 -6.18 26.49
N ASP A 915 -32.10 -6.96 26.62
CA ASP A 915 -32.97 -6.93 27.81
C ASP A 915 -32.35 -7.62 29.03
N GLY A 916 -31.15 -8.22 28.89
CA GLY A 916 -30.44 -8.91 29.99
C GLY A 916 -29.17 -9.62 29.52
N MET A 917 -28.64 -10.50 30.35
CA MET A 917 -27.35 -11.14 30.18
C MET A 917 -27.41 -12.41 29.28
N ARG A 918 -28.53 -12.67 28.62
CA ARG A 918 -28.66 -13.74 27.61
C ARG A 918 -28.79 -13.13 26.22
N MET A 919 -27.91 -13.56 25.33
CA MET A 919 -27.88 -13.06 23.95
C MET A 919 -27.27 -14.07 22.99
N THR A 920 -27.38 -13.81 21.72
CA THR A 920 -26.69 -14.55 20.68
C THR A 920 -25.53 -13.69 20.18
N LEU A 921 -24.33 -14.27 20.12
CA LEU A 921 -23.17 -13.68 19.41
C LEU A 921 -23.24 -14.15 17.97
N GLU A 922 -23.29 -13.24 17.05
CA GLU A 922 -23.33 -13.53 15.61
C GLU A 922 -22.09 -14.36 15.21
N ALA A 923 -22.21 -15.14 14.15
CA ALA A 923 -21.09 -15.83 13.52
C ALA A 923 -20.03 -14.80 13.08
N ARG A 924 -18.75 -15.15 13.25
CA ARG A 924 -17.65 -14.30 12.76
C ARG A 924 -17.80 -12.84 13.21
N SER A 925 -17.90 -12.63 14.53
CA SER A 925 -18.23 -11.32 15.10
C SER A 925 -17.25 -10.85 16.16
N TYR A 926 -17.10 -9.54 16.27
CA TYR A 926 -16.55 -8.84 17.42
C TYR A 926 -17.66 -8.08 18.13
N THR A 927 -17.85 -8.35 19.41
CA THR A 927 -18.88 -7.72 20.25
C THR A 927 -18.23 -6.99 21.42
N VAL A 928 -18.57 -5.72 21.61
CA VAL A 928 -18.29 -4.94 22.81
C VAL A 928 -19.59 -4.82 23.58
N LEU A 929 -19.58 -5.31 24.83
CA LEU A 929 -20.71 -5.24 25.72
C LEU A 929 -20.37 -4.36 26.93
N GLU A 930 -20.98 -3.21 27.01
CA GLU A 930 -20.85 -2.29 28.14
C GLU A 930 -22.02 -2.48 29.12
N VAL A 931 -21.68 -2.69 30.38
CA VAL A 931 -22.64 -2.88 31.46
C VAL A 931 -22.43 -1.79 32.52
N SER A 932 -23.43 -0.94 32.70
CA SER A 932 -23.44 0.06 33.78
C SER A 932 -24.07 -0.53 35.04
N CYS A 933 -23.43 -0.31 36.18
CA CYS A 933 -23.84 -0.82 37.50
C CYS A 933 -24.03 0.32 38.53
N ASP A 934 -24.95 0.17 39.46
CA ASP A 934 -25.20 1.19 40.47
C ASP A 934 -24.05 1.40 41.47
N VAL A 935 -23.61 0.35 42.12
CA VAL A 935 -22.43 0.34 43.04
C VAL A 935 -21.98 -1.13 43.24
N LEU A 936 -20.69 -1.38 43.41
CA LEU A 936 -20.21 -2.67 43.90
C LEU A 936 -20.76 -2.94 45.32
N ASP A 937 -21.37 -4.11 45.54
CA ASP A 937 -22.01 -4.49 46.80
C ASP A 937 -21.05 -4.56 48.03
N ASP A 938 -19.75 -4.37 47.82
CA ASP A 938 -18.71 -4.54 48.87
C ASP A 938 -18.34 -3.26 49.64
N ILE A 939 -18.93 -2.10 49.33
CA ILE A 939 -18.70 -0.85 50.08
C ILE A 939 -20.05 -0.25 50.53
N ARG A 940 -20.57 -0.75 51.63
CA ARG A 940 -21.62 -0.03 52.38
C ARG A 940 -20.98 1.07 53.19
N ALA A 941 -21.26 2.32 52.83
CA ALA A 941 -21.08 3.44 53.76
C ALA A 941 -22.01 3.19 54.97
N ILE A 942 -21.41 2.96 56.16
CA ILE A 942 -22.19 2.89 57.37
C ILE A 942 -22.58 4.33 57.72
N THR A 943 -23.85 4.65 57.55
CA THR A 943 -24.44 5.81 58.22
C THR A 943 -24.49 5.49 59.70
N SER A 944 -24.33 6.49 60.57
CA SER A 944 -23.97 6.48 61.98
C SER A 944 -25.01 5.88 62.94
N ASP A 945 -25.82 4.88 62.53
CA ASP A 945 -26.90 4.34 63.34
C ASP A 945 -26.74 2.85 63.80
N ASP A 946 -25.62 2.20 63.53
CA ASP A 946 -25.34 0.90 64.09
C ASP A 946 -24.61 1.04 65.46
N GLY A 947 -25.35 1.30 66.49
CA GLY A 947 -24.90 1.40 67.88
C GLY A 947 -24.55 0.02 68.51
N GLY A 948 -23.53 -0.65 68.03
CA GLY A 948 -22.97 -1.85 68.64
C GLY A 948 -21.45 -1.75 68.72
N ASP A 949 -20.84 -2.31 69.78
CA ASP A 949 -19.39 -2.38 70.00
C ASP A 949 -18.69 -3.20 68.91
N SER A 950 -18.46 -2.61 67.72
CA SER A 950 -17.80 -3.23 66.62
C SER A 950 -16.27 -3.04 66.72
N VAL A 951 -15.51 -4.09 66.62
CA VAL A 951 -14.03 -4.08 66.57
C VAL A 951 -13.61 -3.78 65.13
N TYR A 952 -12.73 -2.78 64.96
CA TYR A 952 -12.23 -2.34 63.65
C TYR A 952 -10.75 -2.62 63.53
N TYR A 953 -10.31 -3.01 62.33
CA TYR A 953 -8.91 -3.18 61.98
C TYR A 953 -8.56 -2.23 60.79
N ASN A 954 -7.40 -1.63 60.80
CA ASN A 954 -6.91 -0.92 59.63
C ASN A 954 -6.55 -1.89 58.47
N VAL A 955 -6.21 -1.40 57.31
CA VAL A 955 -5.84 -2.20 56.12
C VAL A 955 -4.56 -3.04 56.36
N SER A 956 -3.76 -2.75 57.41
CA SER A 956 -2.59 -3.52 57.81
C SER A 956 -2.93 -4.61 58.90
N GLY A 957 -4.22 -4.82 59.19
CA GLY A 957 -4.67 -5.84 60.17
C GLY A 957 -4.50 -5.42 61.63
N GLN A 958 -4.20 -4.14 61.94
CA GLN A 958 -4.05 -3.66 63.32
C GLN A 958 -5.42 -3.20 63.85
N ARG A 959 -5.75 -3.60 65.10
CA ARG A 959 -6.97 -3.18 65.77
C ARG A 959 -6.96 -1.69 66.06
N VAL A 960 -8.07 -1.00 65.68
CA VAL A 960 -8.25 0.45 65.88
C VAL A 960 -9.40 0.69 66.85
N SER A 961 -9.10 1.31 67.98
CA SER A 961 -10.08 1.58 69.02
C SER A 961 -10.93 2.83 68.81
N SER A 962 -10.53 3.71 67.90
CA SER A 962 -11.21 4.94 67.56
C SER A 962 -10.98 5.23 66.06
N PRO A 963 -11.73 4.60 65.15
CA PRO A 963 -11.54 4.78 63.73
C PRO A 963 -11.89 6.23 63.31
N GLN A 964 -10.94 6.82 62.54
CA GLN A 964 -11.13 8.14 61.92
C GLN A 964 -11.50 7.94 60.44
N ARG A 965 -11.69 9.03 59.69
CA ARG A 965 -12.01 8.91 58.29
C ARG A 965 -10.98 8.04 57.54
N GLY A 966 -11.42 6.88 57.01
CA GLY A 966 -10.56 5.92 56.36
C GLY A 966 -11.26 4.57 56.11
N ILE A 967 -10.53 3.61 55.50
CA ILE A 967 -11.01 2.24 55.23
C ILE A 967 -10.61 1.33 56.36
N TYR A 968 -11.56 0.59 56.91
CA TYR A 968 -11.37 -0.37 58.03
C TYR A 968 -11.99 -1.74 57.70
N ILE A 969 -11.56 -2.77 58.42
CA ILE A 969 -12.13 -4.10 58.31
C ILE A 969 -12.78 -4.41 59.69
N LYS A 970 -14.04 -4.82 59.67
CA LYS A 970 -14.70 -5.33 60.88
C LYS A 970 -14.26 -6.75 61.24
N GLU A 971 -14.46 -7.16 62.47
CA GLU A 971 -14.09 -8.51 62.98
C GLU A 971 -14.74 -9.63 62.15
N ASP A 972 -15.85 -9.38 61.47
CA ASP A 972 -16.54 -10.29 60.56
C ASP A 972 -15.97 -10.31 59.14
N GLY A 973 -14.87 -9.58 58.89
CA GLY A 973 -14.18 -9.49 57.61
C GLY A 973 -14.76 -8.45 56.65
N ARG A 974 -15.84 -7.73 56.99
CA ARG A 974 -16.44 -6.67 56.13
C ARG A 974 -15.57 -5.42 56.12
N LYS A 975 -15.33 -4.87 54.92
CA LYS A 975 -14.67 -3.56 54.74
C LYS A 975 -15.68 -2.44 54.96
N VAL A 976 -15.28 -1.43 55.72
CA VAL A 976 -16.09 -0.26 56.02
C VAL A 976 -15.30 1.04 55.79
N ILE A 977 -15.95 2.08 55.31
CA ILE A 977 -15.39 3.43 55.24
C ILE A 977 -16.03 4.27 56.33
N MET A 978 -15.18 4.90 57.17
CA MET A 978 -15.59 5.82 58.23
C MET A 978 -15.41 7.27 57.79
#